data_fba4f16627ae71c9002d26f4ea877511
#
_entry.id   fba4f16627ae71c9002d26f4ea877511
#
_cell.length_a   1.000
_cell.length_b   1.000
_cell.length_c   1.000
_cell.angle_alpha   90.00
_cell.angle_beta   90.00
_cell.angle_gamma   90.00
#
_symmetry.space_group_name_H-M   'P 1'
#
loop_
_entity.id
_entity.type
_entity.pdbx_description
1 polymer ?
#
loop_
_entity_poly.entity_id
_entity_poly.type
_entity_poly.pdbx_seq_one_letter_code
_entity_poly.pdbx_strand_id
1 'polypeptide(L)'
;MTFKKICFQLHWCIGISASFFLILMGLSGAALSFQEEILDALNPGSISGAKGEGAVLTPGQLLQAIQAQLVTTPREVERLELHAFSGRNPLITFAALPGQSHGERVWAHAYTGQLQTMLIGSRFFDCMERLHIWLLLPTGIGQPLTGIFSACLLVLCLSGLYLRWPRRNVGSLKNWLHLRLALRGRPLLWSLHAVLGTWVLLVYLMLAVTGMYWGLTPLRSLVDGWAGIAPRTAAVATVAASIEPLVNPDTGTAAQSLPRPWSRFEQLASQAGGWQFVQIRLPRKAGQDYQFNWLGTGAPHAMARNRTRIGSDGQIKRDEPYANLSTARQALTSIYPLHVGSYFGLAGRIVMMLASLLVPLFAITGWMLYLDRRRKARSVMNSGLQSVATSVPGQIQQTMAVIYASQSGYARSLAESTAQRIRQSGHAVELLSAAKLGPLSLNNFATTLWVVSTFGEGDAPDDARRLLCVLQKIKLSCPGNHAVLALGDRRYTHFCSFGLKVQDALNQIGSIALFDAILQDGESALGWDRWCSALSQYGLVKEALPISEPHEKAFSEYQLINRTYCNPQSPGAPLYRLELRAVHKTSAHWQAGAIAEVVIQTQTGQRSVNALHTTELERPRRYSIASLTEDGYIQLWVRQVQHDGRLGLMSGWLTQGMQPHGRIQLRLLANPKFSSIDTLEMPAIFIGSGSGYAGLRALLLDRIQSSQHQNWLIFGERDRQADGWAEAEVSPWKASGQLLHADFAYSRDAENPCYVQNLLDRNAERLRDWVTQGAVIYVCGSYQGMGHDVEQTLKGLLEDEVFHDLQASGRYRRDVY
;
A
#
# COMPACT_ATOMS: atom_id res chain seq x y z
N MET A 1 -7.92 -5.36 -18.34
CA MET A 1 -7.56 -5.17 -16.91
C MET A 1 -7.11 -6.52 -16.36
N THR A 2 -6.00 -6.59 -15.60
CA THR A 2 -5.59 -7.83 -14.93
C THR A 2 -6.53 -8.13 -13.75
N PHE A 3 -6.78 -9.42 -13.46
CA PHE A 3 -7.64 -9.85 -12.35
C PHE A 3 -7.22 -9.22 -11.00
N LYS A 4 -5.89 -9.11 -10.75
CA LYS A 4 -5.35 -8.43 -9.55
C LYS A 4 -5.81 -6.96 -9.46
N LYS A 5 -5.89 -6.24 -10.58
CA LYS A 5 -6.36 -4.85 -10.62
C LYS A 5 -7.85 -4.74 -10.29
N ILE A 6 -8.66 -5.69 -10.75
CA ILE A 6 -10.09 -5.78 -10.42
C ILE A 6 -10.27 -6.06 -8.92
N CYS A 7 -9.57 -7.08 -8.38
CA CYS A 7 -9.61 -7.39 -6.94
C CYS A 7 -9.17 -6.19 -6.08
N PHE A 8 -8.12 -5.47 -6.48
CA PHE A 8 -7.66 -4.28 -5.77
C PHE A 8 -8.72 -3.16 -5.79
N GLN A 9 -9.36 -2.90 -6.96
CA GLN A 9 -10.41 -1.90 -7.06
C GLN A 9 -11.62 -2.27 -6.21
N LEU A 10 -12.03 -3.54 -6.24
CA LEU A 10 -13.12 -4.05 -5.42
C LEU A 10 -12.80 -3.91 -3.92
N HIS A 11 -11.62 -4.32 -3.49
CA HIS A 11 -11.17 -4.25 -2.11
C HIS A 11 -11.21 -2.82 -1.54
N TRP A 12 -10.64 -1.84 -2.23
CA TRP A 12 -10.65 -0.46 -1.74
C TRP A 12 -12.03 0.19 -1.83
N CYS A 13 -12.82 -0.10 -2.87
CA CYS A 13 -14.16 0.44 -3.04
C CYS A 13 -15.07 -0.02 -1.88
N ILE A 14 -15.13 -1.33 -1.65
CA ILE A 14 -15.88 -1.92 -0.53
C ILE A 14 -15.31 -1.46 0.81
N GLY A 15 -13.96 -1.44 0.94
CA GLY A 15 -13.30 -1.00 2.17
C GLY A 15 -13.65 0.42 2.57
N ILE A 16 -13.75 1.36 1.63
CA ILE A 16 -14.14 2.74 1.92
C ILE A 16 -15.63 2.86 2.20
N SER A 17 -16.50 2.26 1.38
CA SER A 17 -17.95 2.40 1.50
C SER A 17 -18.54 1.68 2.72
N ALA A 18 -18.04 0.48 3.04
CA ALA A 18 -18.54 -0.33 4.15
C ALA A 18 -17.87 -0.03 5.50
N SER A 19 -16.68 0.59 5.52
CA SER A 19 -15.87 0.74 6.73
C SER A 19 -16.58 1.45 7.88
N PHE A 20 -17.35 2.49 7.61
CA PHE A 20 -18.10 3.21 8.65
C PHE A 20 -19.07 2.27 9.40
N PHE A 21 -19.85 1.48 8.66
CA PHE A 21 -20.79 0.54 9.26
C PHE A 21 -20.07 -0.63 9.94
N LEU A 22 -19.01 -1.13 9.35
CA LEU A 22 -18.18 -2.16 9.98
C LEU A 22 -17.54 -1.70 11.29
N ILE A 23 -17.12 -0.42 11.40
CA ILE A 23 -16.65 0.17 12.65
C ILE A 23 -17.75 0.15 13.71
N LEU A 24 -18.97 0.60 13.38
CA LEU A 24 -20.10 0.60 14.29
C LEU A 24 -20.43 -0.82 14.78
N MET A 25 -20.49 -1.80 13.85
CA MET A 25 -20.73 -3.20 14.20
C MET A 25 -19.57 -3.79 15.03
N GLY A 26 -18.31 -3.45 14.72
CA GLY A 26 -17.14 -3.92 15.47
C GLY A 26 -17.12 -3.39 16.90
N LEU A 27 -17.29 -2.08 17.08
CA LEU A 27 -17.28 -1.46 18.41
C LEU A 27 -18.44 -1.91 19.29
N SER A 28 -19.66 -2.00 18.71
CA SER A 28 -20.83 -2.51 19.43
C SER A 28 -20.68 -3.99 19.79
N GLY A 29 -20.14 -4.83 18.87
CA GLY A 29 -19.85 -6.23 19.16
C GLY A 29 -18.80 -6.40 20.27
N ALA A 30 -17.74 -5.58 20.27
CA ALA A 30 -16.76 -5.57 21.36
C ALA A 30 -17.39 -5.20 22.71
N ALA A 31 -18.25 -4.19 22.75
CA ALA A 31 -18.98 -3.80 23.97
C ALA A 31 -19.87 -4.92 24.51
N LEU A 32 -20.55 -5.65 23.62
CA LEU A 32 -21.43 -6.76 23.99
C LEU A 32 -20.70 -8.01 24.47
N SER A 33 -19.39 -8.15 24.15
CA SER A 33 -18.61 -9.36 24.48
C SER A 33 -18.57 -9.70 25.97
N PHE A 34 -18.66 -8.67 26.85
CA PHE A 34 -18.62 -8.79 28.31
C PHE A 34 -19.79 -8.08 28.98
N GLN A 35 -20.93 -8.04 28.32
CA GLN A 35 -22.13 -7.33 28.79
C GLN A 35 -22.59 -7.84 30.18
N GLU A 36 -22.68 -9.15 30.39
CA GLU A 36 -23.16 -9.72 31.64
C GLU A 36 -22.25 -9.37 32.81
N GLU A 37 -20.94 -9.49 32.63
CA GLU A 37 -19.95 -9.19 33.66
C GLU A 37 -19.90 -7.69 34.00
N ILE A 38 -20.08 -6.84 33.01
CA ILE A 38 -20.13 -5.38 33.23
C ILE A 38 -21.41 -5.00 33.96
N LEU A 39 -22.55 -5.54 33.55
CA LEU A 39 -23.81 -5.29 34.23
C LEU A 39 -23.81 -5.82 35.68
N ASP A 40 -23.23 -6.99 35.92
CA ASP A 40 -23.10 -7.58 37.26
C ASP A 40 -22.21 -6.71 38.17
N ALA A 41 -21.08 -6.23 37.63
CA ALA A 41 -20.17 -5.34 38.35
C ALA A 41 -20.81 -3.96 38.69
N LEU A 42 -21.66 -3.45 37.78
CA LEU A 42 -22.40 -2.17 38.00
C LEU A 42 -23.59 -2.30 38.94
N ASN A 43 -24.11 -3.53 39.13
CA ASN A 43 -25.33 -3.82 39.92
C ASN A 43 -25.08 -4.97 40.90
N PRO A 44 -24.24 -4.81 41.89
CA PRO A 44 -23.88 -5.86 42.84
C PRO A 44 -25.08 -6.49 43.52
N GLY A 45 -25.18 -7.83 43.47
CA GLY A 45 -26.29 -8.59 44.08
C GLY A 45 -27.56 -8.66 43.23
N SER A 46 -27.63 -7.97 42.08
CA SER A 46 -28.82 -7.94 41.23
C SER A 46 -28.83 -9.11 40.20
N ILE A 47 -27.68 -9.52 39.71
CA ILE A 47 -27.55 -10.65 38.75
C ILE A 47 -26.98 -11.85 39.50
N SER A 48 -25.83 -11.68 40.13
CA SER A 48 -25.12 -12.71 40.88
C SER A 48 -24.79 -12.19 42.29
N GLY A 49 -24.47 -13.08 43.24
CA GLY A 49 -24.17 -12.75 44.61
C GLY A 49 -25.41 -12.53 45.49
N ALA A 50 -26.60 -12.95 45.06
CA ALA A 50 -27.79 -12.93 45.90
C ALA A 50 -27.53 -13.68 47.23
N LYS A 51 -27.76 -13.02 48.35
CA LYS A 51 -27.66 -13.63 49.68
C LYS A 51 -29.04 -13.53 50.36
N GLY A 52 -29.42 -14.59 51.02
CA GLY A 52 -30.69 -14.65 51.78
C GLY A 52 -30.60 -15.74 52.82
N GLU A 53 -31.40 -15.62 53.85
CA GLU A 53 -31.61 -16.68 54.86
C GLU A 53 -32.67 -17.66 54.31
N GLY A 54 -32.37 -18.95 54.36
CA GLY A 54 -33.30 -20.01 53.92
C GLY A 54 -32.93 -20.65 52.58
N ALA A 55 -33.87 -21.47 52.03
CA ALA A 55 -33.72 -22.12 50.74
C ALA A 55 -34.11 -21.22 49.58
N VAL A 56 -33.45 -21.34 48.40
CA VAL A 56 -33.85 -20.70 47.15
C VAL A 56 -35.29 -21.11 46.82
N LEU A 57 -36.09 -20.14 46.39
CA LEU A 57 -37.48 -20.38 46.00
C LEU A 57 -37.56 -21.35 44.84
N THR A 58 -38.44 -22.34 44.96
CA THR A 58 -38.79 -23.18 43.80
C THR A 58 -39.52 -22.36 42.72
N PRO A 59 -39.50 -22.73 41.43
CA PRO A 59 -40.16 -21.98 40.37
C PRO A 59 -41.63 -21.69 40.63
N GLY A 60 -42.38 -22.58 41.30
CA GLY A 60 -43.77 -22.38 41.70
C GLY A 60 -43.89 -21.27 42.77
N GLN A 61 -43.05 -21.32 43.84
CA GLN A 61 -42.99 -20.30 44.88
C GLN A 61 -42.57 -18.95 44.34
N LEU A 62 -41.60 -18.94 43.44
CA LEU A 62 -41.15 -17.72 42.77
C LEU A 62 -42.27 -17.05 41.97
N LEU A 63 -43.02 -17.85 41.18
CA LEU A 63 -44.18 -17.32 40.45
C LEU A 63 -45.26 -16.74 41.41
N GLN A 64 -45.56 -17.46 42.49
CA GLN A 64 -46.50 -16.95 43.49
C GLN A 64 -46.06 -15.64 44.11
N ALA A 65 -44.77 -15.52 44.49
CA ALA A 65 -44.20 -14.29 45.04
C ALA A 65 -44.25 -13.14 44.04
N ILE A 66 -43.98 -13.39 42.75
CA ILE A 66 -44.05 -12.39 41.66
C ILE A 66 -45.50 -11.97 41.43
N GLN A 67 -46.45 -12.90 41.37
CA GLN A 67 -47.88 -12.60 41.19
C GLN A 67 -48.45 -11.76 42.31
N ALA A 68 -48.03 -12.01 43.56
CA ALA A 68 -48.43 -11.18 44.72
C ALA A 68 -47.99 -9.71 44.57
N GLN A 69 -46.90 -9.42 43.87
CA GLN A 69 -46.40 -8.06 43.63
C GLN A 69 -47.12 -7.39 42.43
N LEU A 70 -47.75 -8.15 41.55
CA LEU A 70 -48.37 -7.69 40.31
C LEU A 70 -49.90 -7.45 40.44
N VAL A 71 -50.43 -7.51 41.64
CA VAL A 71 -51.90 -7.32 41.87
C VAL A 71 -52.41 -5.97 41.37
N THR A 72 -51.59 -4.91 41.46
CA THR A 72 -51.96 -3.55 41.01
C THR A 72 -51.70 -3.29 39.53
N THR A 73 -50.80 -4.05 38.90
CA THR A 73 -50.43 -3.96 37.49
C THR A 73 -50.33 -5.37 36.89
N PRO A 74 -51.47 -5.98 36.49
CA PRO A 74 -51.49 -7.34 36.04
C PRO A 74 -50.64 -7.51 34.76
N ARG A 75 -49.57 -8.32 34.86
CA ARG A 75 -48.67 -8.67 33.77
C ARG A 75 -48.48 -10.17 33.74
N GLU A 76 -48.55 -10.74 32.58
CA GLU A 76 -48.39 -12.19 32.38
C GLU A 76 -46.91 -12.55 32.29
N VAL A 77 -46.47 -13.51 33.11
CA VAL A 77 -45.14 -14.08 33.01
C VAL A 77 -45.09 -15.11 31.86
N GLU A 78 -44.27 -14.86 30.83
CA GLU A 78 -44.12 -15.78 29.71
C GLU A 78 -43.04 -16.83 29.95
N ARG A 79 -41.93 -16.40 30.57
CA ARG A 79 -40.75 -17.26 30.75
C ARG A 79 -40.02 -16.99 32.07
N LEU A 80 -39.47 -18.08 32.63
CA LEU A 80 -38.54 -18.08 33.77
C LEU A 80 -37.21 -18.65 33.33
N GLU A 81 -36.11 -17.99 33.64
CA GLU A 81 -34.74 -18.46 33.41
C GLU A 81 -34.07 -18.65 34.76
N LEU A 82 -33.65 -19.91 35.05
CA LEU A 82 -33.07 -20.34 36.32
C LEU A 82 -31.71 -20.96 36.13
N HIS A 83 -30.85 -20.78 37.13
CA HIS A 83 -29.55 -21.41 37.20
C HIS A 83 -29.45 -22.35 38.40
N ALA A 84 -28.78 -23.51 38.21
CA ALA A 84 -28.60 -24.49 39.28
C ALA A 84 -27.66 -24.02 40.38
N PHE A 85 -26.84 -22.99 40.10
CA PHE A 85 -25.88 -22.48 41.08
C PHE A 85 -26.56 -21.51 42.03
N SER A 86 -26.39 -21.74 43.34
CA SER A 86 -26.82 -20.80 44.36
C SER A 86 -26.12 -19.43 44.17
N GLY A 87 -26.93 -18.36 44.34
CA GLY A 87 -26.41 -16.99 44.26
C GLY A 87 -26.59 -16.27 42.93
N ARG A 88 -27.14 -16.92 41.86
CA ARG A 88 -27.59 -16.21 40.67
C ARG A 88 -29.10 -16.03 40.69
N ASN A 89 -29.55 -14.79 40.49
CA ASN A 89 -30.93 -14.42 40.49
C ASN A 89 -31.68 -14.96 39.22
N PRO A 90 -32.96 -15.31 39.34
CA PRO A 90 -33.79 -15.66 38.18
C PRO A 90 -34.08 -14.47 37.28
N LEU A 91 -34.14 -14.71 35.97
CA LEU A 91 -34.55 -13.73 34.99
C LEU A 91 -35.96 -14.05 34.52
N ILE A 92 -36.87 -13.07 34.66
CA ILE A 92 -38.28 -13.18 34.35
C ILE A 92 -38.52 -12.43 33.03
N THR A 93 -39.20 -13.08 32.08
CA THR A 93 -39.69 -12.40 30.87
C THR A 93 -41.18 -12.31 30.89
N PHE A 94 -41.71 -11.11 30.83
CA PHE A 94 -43.15 -10.85 30.73
C PHE A 94 -43.62 -11.00 29.28
N ALA A 95 -44.91 -11.22 29.09
CA ALA A 95 -45.53 -11.21 27.77
C ALA A 95 -45.44 -9.81 27.18
N ALA A 96 -45.28 -9.71 25.87
CA ALA A 96 -45.17 -8.41 25.16
C ALA A 96 -46.52 -7.68 25.25
N LEU A 97 -46.47 -6.39 25.56
CA LEU A 97 -47.67 -5.53 25.52
C LEU A 97 -48.07 -5.23 24.08
N PRO A 98 -49.34 -4.90 23.81
CA PRO A 98 -49.79 -4.51 22.48
C PRO A 98 -48.91 -3.41 21.88
N GLY A 99 -48.35 -3.61 20.67
CA GLY A 99 -47.45 -2.71 20.01
C GLY A 99 -45.95 -2.92 20.33
N GLN A 100 -45.62 -3.83 21.24
CA GLN A 100 -44.22 -4.20 21.53
C GLN A 100 -43.86 -5.52 20.83
N SER A 101 -42.66 -5.61 20.28
CA SER A 101 -42.15 -6.85 19.62
C SER A 101 -41.64 -7.90 20.62
N HIS A 102 -41.32 -7.51 21.85
CA HIS A 102 -40.75 -8.37 22.89
C HIS A 102 -41.23 -7.94 24.25
N GLY A 103 -41.41 -8.92 25.17
CA GLY A 103 -41.75 -8.67 26.54
C GLY A 103 -40.56 -8.13 27.36
N GLU A 104 -40.84 -7.41 28.42
CA GLU A 104 -39.84 -6.87 29.32
C GLU A 104 -39.12 -7.99 30.10
N ARG A 105 -37.83 -7.86 30.31
CA ARG A 105 -37.00 -8.79 31.08
C ARG A 105 -36.61 -8.14 32.40
N VAL A 106 -36.92 -8.77 33.52
CA VAL A 106 -36.68 -8.26 34.87
C VAL A 106 -36.05 -9.34 35.73
N TRP A 107 -35.05 -9.01 36.50
CA TRP A 107 -34.46 -9.93 37.46
C TRP A 107 -35.34 -9.99 38.71
N ALA A 108 -35.43 -11.17 39.31
CA ALA A 108 -36.11 -11.35 40.60
C ALA A 108 -35.15 -11.93 41.62
N HIS A 109 -35.23 -11.49 42.89
CA HIS A 109 -34.39 -11.99 43.95
C HIS A 109 -34.69 -13.48 44.23
N ALA A 110 -33.63 -14.32 44.23
CA ALA A 110 -33.77 -15.78 44.27
C ALA A 110 -34.45 -16.33 45.54
N TYR A 111 -34.33 -15.58 46.68
CA TYR A 111 -34.86 -16.02 47.99
C TYR A 111 -36.22 -15.39 48.33
N THR A 112 -36.49 -14.18 47.83
CA THR A 112 -37.73 -13.44 48.20
C THR A 112 -38.71 -13.31 47.04
N GLY A 113 -38.28 -13.55 45.81
CA GLY A 113 -39.10 -13.32 44.62
C GLY A 113 -39.28 -11.84 44.28
N GLN A 114 -38.65 -10.90 44.99
CA GLN A 114 -38.80 -9.48 44.76
C GLN A 114 -38.26 -9.08 43.39
N LEU A 115 -39.11 -8.41 42.58
CA LEU A 115 -38.68 -7.90 41.29
C LEU A 115 -37.72 -6.71 41.49
N GLN A 116 -36.65 -6.75 40.74
CA GLN A 116 -35.57 -5.71 40.81
C GLN A 116 -35.92 -4.57 39.84
N THR A 117 -35.41 -3.38 40.17
CA THR A 117 -35.46 -2.22 39.29
C THR A 117 -34.60 -2.41 38.07
N MET A 118 -34.78 -1.56 37.05
CA MET A 118 -33.95 -1.57 35.84
C MET A 118 -32.47 -1.44 36.19
N LEU A 119 -31.64 -2.35 35.68
CA LEU A 119 -30.21 -2.36 35.96
C LEU A 119 -29.52 -1.10 35.41
N ILE A 120 -28.54 -0.57 36.15
CA ILE A 120 -27.67 0.49 35.69
C ILE A 120 -26.88 -0.04 34.49
N GLY A 121 -26.89 0.69 33.37
CA GLY A 121 -26.21 0.30 32.16
C GLY A 121 -27.04 -0.50 31.15
N SER A 122 -28.21 -1.03 31.52
CA SER A 122 -29.07 -1.83 30.62
C SER A 122 -29.42 -1.08 29.33
N ARG A 123 -29.80 0.19 29.41
CA ARG A 123 -30.13 1.01 28.23
C ARG A 123 -28.97 1.17 27.26
N PHE A 124 -27.74 1.28 27.80
CA PHE A 124 -26.55 1.34 26.96
C PHE A 124 -26.36 0.04 26.17
N PHE A 125 -26.46 -1.11 26.83
CA PHE A 125 -26.33 -2.39 26.16
C PHE A 125 -27.46 -2.70 25.20
N ASP A 126 -28.71 -2.31 25.51
CA ASP A 126 -29.83 -2.40 24.56
C ASP A 126 -29.58 -1.56 23.30
N CYS A 127 -29.00 -0.36 23.48
CA CYS A 127 -28.58 0.47 22.35
C CYS A 127 -27.46 -0.20 21.53
N MET A 128 -26.44 -0.76 22.18
CA MET A 128 -25.34 -1.49 21.52
C MET A 128 -25.82 -2.72 20.78
N GLU A 129 -26.74 -3.48 21.36
CA GLU A 129 -27.35 -4.64 20.70
C GLU A 129 -28.14 -4.23 19.45
N ARG A 130 -29.00 -3.22 19.56
CA ARG A 130 -29.77 -2.69 18.41
C ARG A 130 -28.87 -2.08 17.34
N LEU A 131 -27.75 -1.43 17.74
CA LEU A 131 -26.75 -0.93 16.80
C LEU A 131 -26.04 -2.09 16.07
N HIS A 132 -25.68 -3.14 16.79
CA HIS A 132 -24.95 -4.28 16.25
C HIS A 132 -25.82 -5.09 15.27
N ILE A 133 -27.10 -5.37 15.65
CA ILE A 133 -27.97 -6.27 14.90
C ILE A 133 -28.72 -5.54 13.78
N TRP A 134 -29.12 -4.27 14.02
CA TRP A 134 -30.02 -3.53 13.11
C TRP A 134 -29.53 -2.13 12.73
N LEU A 135 -28.36 -1.71 13.15
CA LEU A 135 -27.83 -0.34 12.93
C LEU A 135 -28.79 0.76 13.43
N LEU A 136 -29.53 0.49 14.50
CA LEU A 136 -30.62 1.34 15.05
C LEU A 136 -31.76 1.61 14.07
N LEU A 137 -31.86 0.88 12.97
CA LEU A 137 -32.91 0.94 11.97
C LEU A 137 -34.06 -0.03 12.32
N PRO A 138 -35.25 0.11 11.72
CA PRO A 138 -36.27 -0.91 11.79
C PRO A 138 -35.77 -2.30 11.34
N THR A 139 -36.19 -3.35 12.01
CA THR A 139 -35.69 -4.73 11.81
C THR A 139 -35.74 -5.20 10.36
N GLY A 140 -36.81 -4.86 9.62
CA GLY A 140 -36.95 -5.22 8.19
C GLY A 140 -35.92 -4.58 7.26
N ILE A 141 -35.26 -3.48 7.68
CA ILE A 141 -34.22 -2.79 6.91
C ILE A 141 -32.85 -3.07 7.52
N GLY A 142 -32.73 -2.93 8.83
CA GLY A 142 -31.44 -3.04 9.53
C GLY A 142 -30.82 -4.43 9.44
N GLN A 143 -31.60 -5.48 9.62
CA GLN A 143 -31.12 -6.85 9.57
C GLN A 143 -30.53 -7.25 8.20
N PRO A 144 -31.17 -7.01 7.05
CA PRO A 144 -30.56 -7.27 5.74
C PRO A 144 -29.28 -6.44 5.51
N LEU A 145 -29.25 -5.17 5.95
CA LEU A 145 -28.06 -4.31 5.81
C LEU A 145 -26.87 -4.86 6.59
N THR A 146 -27.03 -5.29 7.84
CA THR A 146 -25.93 -5.92 8.61
C THR A 146 -25.46 -7.21 7.94
N GLY A 147 -26.37 -7.98 7.33
CA GLY A 147 -26.02 -9.14 6.50
C GLY A 147 -25.18 -8.77 5.28
N ILE A 148 -25.54 -7.69 4.58
CA ILE A 148 -24.78 -7.18 3.43
C ILE A 148 -23.36 -6.71 3.87
N PHE A 149 -23.24 -5.98 4.99
CA PHE A 149 -21.93 -5.57 5.51
C PHE A 149 -21.10 -6.77 5.98
N SER A 150 -21.72 -7.83 6.50
CA SER A 150 -21.03 -9.09 6.77
C SER A 150 -20.51 -9.76 5.48
N ALA A 151 -21.28 -9.72 4.39
CA ALA A 151 -20.82 -10.17 3.07
C ALA A 151 -19.68 -9.28 2.52
N CYS A 152 -19.74 -7.97 2.72
CA CYS A 152 -18.64 -7.05 2.39
C CYS A 152 -17.35 -7.43 3.16
N LEU A 153 -17.45 -7.75 4.45
CA LEU A 153 -16.32 -8.21 5.26
C LEU A 153 -15.75 -9.51 4.69
N LEU A 154 -16.57 -10.46 4.28
CA LEU A 154 -16.12 -11.70 3.62
C LEU A 154 -15.32 -11.39 2.35
N VAL A 155 -15.83 -10.53 1.48
CA VAL A 155 -15.14 -10.10 0.25
C VAL A 155 -13.83 -9.39 0.56
N LEU A 156 -13.79 -8.53 1.60
CA LEU A 156 -12.56 -7.86 2.05
C LEU A 156 -11.52 -8.87 2.55
N CYS A 157 -11.92 -9.88 3.31
CA CYS A 157 -11.03 -10.95 3.77
C CYS A 157 -10.43 -11.74 2.60
N LEU A 158 -11.26 -12.20 1.67
CA LEU A 158 -10.82 -13.00 0.51
C LEU A 158 -9.95 -12.20 -0.45
N SER A 159 -10.39 -10.98 -0.79
CA SER A 159 -9.61 -10.09 -1.67
C SER A 159 -8.31 -9.62 -1.00
N GLY A 160 -8.31 -9.32 0.29
CA GLY A 160 -7.11 -8.97 1.05
C GLY A 160 -6.09 -10.10 1.10
N LEU A 161 -6.55 -11.33 1.34
CA LEU A 161 -5.72 -12.54 1.29
C LEU A 161 -5.08 -12.72 -0.11
N TYR A 162 -5.89 -12.60 -1.17
CA TYR A 162 -5.43 -12.71 -2.55
C TYR A 162 -4.40 -11.62 -2.90
N LEU A 163 -4.64 -10.37 -2.52
CA LEU A 163 -3.74 -9.24 -2.79
C LEU A 163 -2.41 -9.35 -2.04
N ARG A 164 -2.43 -9.97 -0.87
CA ARG A 164 -1.23 -10.20 -0.05
C ARG A 164 -0.49 -11.50 -0.40
N TRP A 165 -1.10 -12.42 -1.16
CA TRP A 165 -0.55 -13.74 -1.43
C TRP A 165 0.87 -13.65 -1.96
N PRO A 166 1.89 -14.18 -1.23
CA PRO A 166 3.27 -14.12 -1.69
C PRO A 166 3.46 -15.05 -2.90
N ARG A 167 4.06 -14.51 -3.96
CA ARG A 167 4.30 -15.28 -5.20
C ARG A 167 5.45 -16.30 -5.06
N ARG A 168 6.34 -16.11 -4.08
CA ARG A 168 7.46 -17.01 -3.77
C ARG A 168 7.48 -17.26 -2.27
N ASN A 169 7.95 -18.43 -1.84
CA ASN A 169 8.05 -18.84 -0.41
C ASN A 169 6.73 -18.74 0.38
N VAL A 170 5.64 -19.26 -0.20
CA VAL A 170 4.30 -19.30 0.42
C VAL A 170 4.32 -19.98 1.80
N GLY A 171 5.20 -20.98 2.01
CA GLY A 171 5.33 -21.74 3.26
C GLY A 171 6.05 -21.00 4.40
N SER A 172 6.63 -19.82 4.18
CA SER A 172 7.33 -19.08 5.24
C SER A 172 6.35 -18.34 6.16
N LEU A 173 6.06 -18.88 7.35
CA LEU A 173 5.25 -18.24 8.40
C LEU A 173 5.77 -16.85 8.77
N LYS A 174 7.09 -16.63 8.73
CA LYS A 174 7.70 -15.33 9.00
C LYS A 174 7.18 -14.25 8.05
N ASN A 175 7.00 -14.56 6.76
CA ASN A 175 6.47 -13.62 5.77
C ASN A 175 5.00 -13.27 5.99
N TRP A 176 4.23 -14.15 6.64
CA TRP A 176 2.82 -13.95 6.92
C TRP A 176 2.57 -13.22 8.25
N LEU A 177 3.38 -13.49 9.27
CA LEU A 177 3.07 -13.11 10.65
C LEU A 177 4.02 -12.06 11.25
N HIS A 178 5.16 -11.74 10.61
CA HIS A 178 6.13 -10.82 11.18
C HIS A 178 5.74 -9.34 10.96
N LEU A 179 5.39 -8.67 12.05
CA LEU A 179 5.05 -7.24 12.06
C LEU A 179 6.33 -6.40 12.23
N ARG A 180 6.60 -5.52 11.28
CA ARG A 180 7.78 -4.65 11.25
C ARG A 180 7.42 -3.25 11.76
N LEU A 181 7.56 -3.00 13.06
CA LEU A 181 7.26 -1.71 13.70
C LEU A 181 8.32 -0.62 13.47
N ALA A 182 9.55 -1.01 13.07
CA ALA A 182 10.63 -0.08 12.77
C ALA A 182 10.40 0.75 11.47
N LEU A 183 9.43 0.35 10.63
CA LEU A 183 9.06 1.06 9.41
C LEU A 183 8.36 2.39 9.75
N ARG A 184 8.51 3.41 8.90
CA ARG A 184 7.82 4.71 9.05
C ARG A 184 6.96 5.00 7.81
N GLY A 185 5.91 5.80 7.99
CA GLY A 185 5.04 6.25 6.90
C GLY A 185 4.23 5.14 6.23
N ARG A 186 4.11 5.18 4.92
CA ARG A 186 3.29 4.25 4.13
C ARG A 186 3.66 2.76 4.28
N PRO A 187 4.95 2.35 4.31
CA PRO A 187 5.32 0.96 4.55
C PRO A 187 4.85 0.42 5.91
N LEU A 188 4.87 1.26 6.97
CA LEU A 188 4.32 0.88 8.27
C LEU A 188 2.81 0.68 8.21
N LEU A 189 2.06 1.62 7.59
CA LEU A 189 0.61 1.50 7.44
C LEU A 189 0.22 0.23 6.67
N TRP A 190 0.96 -0.08 5.59
CA TRP A 190 0.75 -1.31 4.83
C TRP A 190 1.08 -2.56 5.66
N SER A 191 2.18 -2.55 6.41
CA SER A 191 2.57 -3.66 7.30
C SER A 191 1.52 -3.89 8.39
N LEU A 192 1.04 -2.84 9.06
CA LEU A 192 -0.05 -2.92 10.03
C LEU A 192 -1.32 -3.50 9.41
N HIS A 193 -1.78 -2.94 8.30
CA HIS A 193 -3.00 -3.39 7.64
C HIS A 193 -2.91 -4.85 7.18
N ALA A 194 -1.82 -5.23 6.51
CA ALA A 194 -1.68 -6.55 5.90
C ALA A 194 -1.33 -7.64 6.93
N VAL A 195 -0.42 -7.37 7.89
CA VAL A 195 0.02 -8.38 8.87
C VAL A 195 -1.05 -8.63 9.92
N LEU A 196 -1.58 -7.57 10.55
CA LEU A 196 -2.67 -7.73 11.52
C LEU A 196 -3.92 -8.32 10.85
N GLY A 197 -4.20 -7.95 9.58
CA GLY A 197 -5.27 -8.57 8.80
C GLY A 197 -5.09 -10.08 8.64
N THR A 198 -3.85 -10.58 8.53
CA THR A 198 -3.60 -12.03 8.52
C THR A 198 -3.83 -12.67 9.89
N TRP A 199 -3.46 -12.00 10.99
CA TRP A 199 -3.66 -12.54 12.34
C TRP A 199 -5.14 -12.76 12.67
N VAL A 200 -6.00 -11.84 12.23
CA VAL A 200 -7.45 -11.92 12.52
C VAL A 200 -8.27 -12.53 11.39
N LEU A 201 -7.63 -12.97 10.30
CA LEU A 201 -8.33 -13.43 9.09
C LEU A 201 -9.36 -14.51 9.38
N LEU A 202 -8.98 -15.57 10.11
CA LEU A 202 -9.88 -16.69 10.42
C LEU A 202 -11.06 -16.24 11.30
N VAL A 203 -10.79 -15.34 12.24
CA VAL A 203 -11.84 -14.76 13.11
C VAL A 203 -12.82 -13.95 12.28
N TYR A 204 -12.33 -13.09 11.38
CA TYR A 204 -13.21 -12.29 10.52
C TYR A 204 -13.98 -13.12 9.49
N LEU A 205 -13.40 -14.18 8.96
CA LEU A 205 -14.12 -15.11 8.10
C LEU A 205 -15.27 -15.78 8.88
N MET A 206 -15.04 -16.19 10.11
CA MET A 206 -16.06 -16.78 10.96
C MET A 206 -17.13 -15.76 11.33
N LEU A 207 -16.77 -14.53 11.74
CA LEU A 207 -17.73 -13.45 12.02
C LEU A 207 -18.55 -13.08 10.79
N ALA A 208 -17.92 -13.02 9.61
CA ALA A 208 -18.62 -12.70 8.36
C ALA A 208 -19.66 -13.78 8.00
N VAL A 209 -19.27 -15.05 8.03
CA VAL A 209 -20.17 -16.16 7.67
C VAL A 209 -21.33 -16.27 8.66
N THR A 210 -21.06 -16.19 9.97
CA THR A 210 -22.08 -16.24 11.01
C THR A 210 -22.99 -15.01 10.99
N GLY A 211 -22.44 -13.82 10.73
CA GLY A 211 -23.21 -12.58 10.55
C GLY A 211 -24.14 -12.64 9.32
N MET A 212 -23.63 -13.17 8.20
CA MET A 212 -24.46 -13.40 6.99
C MET A 212 -25.61 -14.37 7.24
N TYR A 213 -25.38 -15.45 8.00
CA TYR A 213 -26.43 -16.40 8.34
C TYR A 213 -27.63 -15.73 9.03
N TRP A 214 -27.38 -14.76 9.92
CA TRP A 214 -28.44 -14.07 10.62
C TRP A 214 -29.00 -12.85 9.91
N GLY A 215 -28.15 -12.15 9.15
CA GLY A 215 -28.57 -10.95 8.43
C GLY A 215 -29.34 -11.25 7.14
N LEU A 216 -29.01 -12.33 6.43
CA LEU A 216 -29.58 -12.65 5.12
C LEU A 216 -30.59 -13.78 5.20
N THR A 217 -31.89 -13.45 5.23
CA THR A 217 -32.99 -14.43 5.30
C THR A 217 -32.92 -15.51 4.23
N PRO A 218 -32.60 -15.21 2.93
CA PRO A 218 -32.47 -16.27 1.90
C PRO A 218 -31.37 -17.28 2.21
N LEU A 219 -30.20 -16.80 2.66
CA LEU A 219 -29.06 -17.65 3.05
C LEU A 219 -29.45 -18.53 4.25
N ARG A 220 -30.10 -17.93 5.25
CA ARG A 220 -30.56 -18.64 6.43
C ARG A 220 -31.54 -19.74 6.09
N SER A 221 -32.56 -19.45 5.24
CA SER A 221 -33.55 -20.45 4.84
C SER A 221 -32.94 -21.62 4.06
N LEU A 222 -31.92 -21.35 3.25
CA LEU A 222 -31.17 -22.38 2.53
C LEU A 222 -30.38 -23.28 3.48
N VAL A 223 -29.66 -22.70 4.45
CA VAL A 223 -28.87 -23.44 5.45
C VAL A 223 -29.80 -24.21 6.41
N ASP A 224 -30.88 -23.60 6.88
CA ASP A 224 -31.88 -24.23 7.74
C ASP A 224 -32.54 -25.42 7.01
N GLY A 225 -32.89 -25.25 5.71
CA GLY A 225 -33.45 -26.31 4.87
C GLY A 225 -32.51 -27.49 4.69
N TRP A 226 -31.20 -27.21 4.46
CA TRP A 226 -30.18 -28.27 4.39
C TRP A 226 -30.06 -29.05 5.71
N ALA A 227 -30.25 -28.40 6.85
CA ALA A 227 -30.26 -29.04 8.17
C ALA A 227 -31.58 -29.73 8.53
N GLY A 228 -32.57 -29.75 7.61
CA GLY A 228 -33.90 -30.37 7.83
C GLY A 228 -34.76 -29.56 8.80
N ILE A 229 -34.59 -28.25 8.90
CA ILE A 229 -35.44 -27.35 9.67
C ILE A 229 -36.53 -26.79 8.74
N ALA A 230 -37.80 -27.00 9.09
CA ALA A 230 -38.92 -26.49 8.30
C ALA A 230 -38.90 -24.95 8.20
N PRO A 231 -39.26 -24.36 7.04
CA PRO A 231 -39.36 -22.92 6.88
C PRO A 231 -40.26 -22.26 7.91
N ARG A 232 -39.80 -21.16 8.52
CA ARG A 232 -40.58 -20.42 9.52
C ARG A 232 -41.82 -19.71 8.97
N THR A 233 -41.97 -19.60 7.67
CA THR A 233 -43.09 -18.93 7.00
C THR A 233 -44.47 -19.58 7.30
N ALA A 234 -44.48 -20.87 7.61
CA ALA A 234 -45.74 -21.56 7.99
C ALA A 234 -46.22 -21.22 9.42
N ALA A 235 -45.26 -20.78 10.33
CA ALA A 235 -45.63 -20.52 11.71
C ALA A 235 -46.16 -19.09 11.97
N VAL A 236 -45.74 -18.12 11.13
CA VAL A 236 -46.19 -16.72 11.29
C VAL A 236 -47.61 -16.50 10.76
N ALA A 237 -48.00 -17.19 9.70
CA ALA A 237 -49.36 -17.11 9.15
C ALA A 237 -50.39 -17.68 10.10
N THR A 238 -50.06 -18.72 10.88
CA THR A 238 -50.95 -19.34 11.85
C THR A 238 -51.06 -18.53 13.16
N VAL A 239 -50.06 -17.72 13.51
CA VAL A 239 -50.09 -16.86 14.70
C VAL A 239 -50.82 -15.54 14.44
N ALA A 240 -50.75 -15.01 13.21
CA ALA A 240 -51.46 -13.80 12.83
C ALA A 240 -53.00 -13.98 12.70
N ALA A 241 -53.43 -15.22 12.43
CA ALA A 241 -54.87 -15.56 12.27
C ALA A 241 -55.57 -15.84 13.61
N SER A 242 -54.87 -15.79 14.76
CA SER A 242 -55.45 -16.12 16.08
C SER A 242 -55.26 -15.00 17.11
N ILE A 243 -55.39 -13.74 16.69
CA ILE A 243 -55.55 -12.63 17.64
C ILE A 243 -57.04 -12.52 17.96
N GLU A 244 -57.57 -13.47 18.71
CA GLU A 244 -58.76 -13.25 19.51
C GLU A 244 -58.42 -12.40 20.74
N PRO A 245 -59.28 -11.48 21.18
CA PRO A 245 -59.03 -10.66 22.36
C PRO A 245 -58.81 -11.59 23.57
N LEU A 246 -57.68 -11.39 24.24
CA LEU A 246 -57.28 -12.12 25.43
C LEU A 246 -58.33 -11.89 26.53
N VAL A 247 -59.19 -12.85 26.70
CA VAL A 247 -59.92 -13.06 27.95
C VAL A 247 -58.89 -13.52 28.98
N ASN A 248 -58.74 -12.83 30.13
CA ASN A 248 -57.87 -13.11 31.23
C ASN A 248 -57.56 -14.61 31.40
N PRO A 249 -56.40 -15.12 31.09
CA PRO A 249 -56.07 -16.46 31.51
C PRO A 249 -55.70 -16.37 33.00
N ASP A 250 -56.27 -17.25 33.75
CA ASP A 250 -55.98 -17.46 35.18
C ASP A 250 -54.49 -17.75 35.36
N THR A 251 -53.65 -16.72 35.51
CA THR A 251 -52.23 -16.87 35.81
C THR A 251 -52.04 -17.58 37.17
N GLY A 252 -53.05 -17.58 38.00
CA GLY A 252 -53.11 -18.36 39.24
C GLY A 252 -53.03 -19.87 38.99
N THR A 253 -53.60 -20.39 37.90
CA THR A 253 -53.60 -21.81 37.57
C THR A 253 -52.20 -22.30 37.13
N ALA A 254 -51.40 -21.46 36.42
CA ALA A 254 -50.03 -21.83 36.00
C ALA A 254 -49.06 -21.91 37.21
N ALA A 255 -49.13 -20.99 38.17
CA ALA A 255 -48.34 -21.09 39.39
C ALA A 255 -48.69 -22.28 40.29
N GLN A 256 -49.97 -22.63 40.37
CA GLN A 256 -50.46 -23.77 41.14
C GLN A 256 -50.14 -25.13 40.48
N SER A 257 -50.10 -25.22 39.17
CA SER A 257 -49.83 -26.46 38.45
C SER A 257 -48.33 -26.73 38.14
N LEU A 258 -47.45 -25.73 38.18
CA LEU A 258 -46.02 -25.86 37.89
C LEU A 258 -45.24 -26.82 38.82
N PRO A 259 -45.57 -27.01 40.12
CA PRO A 259 -44.78 -27.90 40.99
C PRO A 259 -44.66 -29.35 40.47
N ARG A 260 -45.70 -29.91 39.86
CA ARG A 260 -45.68 -31.28 39.31
C ARG A 260 -44.79 -31.39 38.07
N PRO A 261 -44.93 -30.55 37.01
CA PRO A 261 -44.01 -30.51 35.89
C PRO A 261 -42.57 -30.25 36.32
N TRP A 262 -42.34 -29.39 37.29
CA TRP A 262 -40.99 -29.06 37.81
C TRP A 262 -40.33 -30.28 38.47
N SER A 263 -41.00 -30.96 39.40
CA SER A 263 -40.42 -32.16 40.02
C SER A 263 -40.15 -33.30 39.02
N ARG A 264 -41.01 -33.42 37.97
CA ARG A 264 -40.76 -34.36 36.89
C ARG A 264 -39.50 -33.98 36.05
N PHE A 265 -39.33 -32.67 35.75
CA PHE A 265 -38.14 -32.15 35.10
C PHE A 265 -36.89 -32.42 35.93
N GLU A 266 -36.92 -32.15 37.26
CA GLU A 266 -35.75 -32.41 38.13
C GLU A 266 -35.37 -33.87 38.13
N GLN A 267 -36.31 -34.81 38.16
CA GLN A 267 -36.08 -36.26 38.07
C GLN A 267 -35.37 -36.58 36.73
N LEU A 268 -35.88 -36.06 35.60
CA LEU A 268 -35.32 -36.28 34.27
C LEU A 268 -33.93 -35.72 34.18
N ALA A 269 -33.70 -34.49 34.62
CA ALA A 269 -32.43 -33.82 34.58
C ALA A 269 -31.37 -34.49 35.49
N SER A 270 -31.78 -34.97 36.68
CA SER A 270 -30.92 -35.71 37.56
C SER A 270 -30.45 -37.04 36.94
N GLN A 271 -31.36 -37.78 36.27
CA GLN A 271 -31.01 -39.00 35.53
C GLN A 271 -30.05 -38.73 34.36
N ALA A 272 -30.10 -37.55 33.81
CA ALA A 272 -29.19 -37.10 32.72
C ALA A 272 -27.85 -36.48 33.23
N GLY A 273 -27.54 -36.58 34.53
CA GLY A 273 -26.30 -36.04 35.10
C GLY A 273 -26.39 -34.63 35.66
N GLY A 274 -27.59 -34.06 35.75
CA GLY A 274 -27.84 -32.71 36.30
C GLY A 274 -28.02 -31.63 35.25
N TRP A 275 -28.42 -30.46 35.72
CA TRP A 275 -28.62 -29.28 34.88
C TRP A 275 -27.83 -28.07 35.39
N GLN A 276 -27.48 -27.15 34.50
CA GLN A 276 -26.79 -25.88 34.82
C GLN A 276 -27.75 -24.68 34.65
N PHE A 277 -28.58 -24.73 33.62
CA PHE A 277 -29.50 -23.66 33.23
C PHE A 277 -30.79 -24.25 32.71
N VAL A 278 -31.90 -23.63 33.06
CA VAL A 278 -33.23 -23.99 32.51
C VAL A 278 -34.06 -22.75 32.21
N GLN A 279 -34.62 -22.71 31.03
CA GLN A 279 -35.64 -21.75 30.62
C GLN A 279 -36.96 -22.46 30.53
N ILE A 280 -37.90 -22.06 31.40
CA ILE A 280 -39.27 -22.59 31.47
C ILE A 280 -40.18 -21.63 30.74
N ARG A 281 -40.83 -22.06 29.67
CA ARG A 281 -41.89 -21.31 29.02
C ARG A 281 -43.23 -21.81 29.60
N LEU A 282 -44.01 -20.88 30.14
CA LEU A 282 -45.28 -21.15 30.75
C LEU A 282 -46.40 -21.31 29.71
N PRO A 283 -47.41 -22.15 29.96
CA PRO A 283 -48.59 -22.28 29.11
C PRO A 283 -49.42 -20.99 29.11
N ARG A 284 -49.84 -20.54 27.94
CA ARG A 284 -50.73 -19.38 27.80
C ARG A 284 -52.23 -19.72 27.88
N LYS A 285 -52.57 -21.00 27.71
CA LYS A 285 -53.96 -21.50 27.75
C LYS A 285 -53.99 -22.77 28.62
N ALA A 286 -55.08 -22.98 29.31
CA ALA A 286 -55.31 -24.23 30.05
C ALA A 286 -55.15 -25.42 29.09
N GLY A 287 -54.47 -26.48 29.54
CA GLY A 287 -54.19 -27.69 28.75
C GLY A 287 -52.94 -27.61 27.81
N GLN A 288 -52.26 -26.48 27.72
CA GLN A 288 -50.96 -26.41 27.05
C GLN A 288 -49.84 -26.93 27.95
N ASP A 289 -48.79 -27.48 27.29
CA ASP A 289 -47.62 -28.04 27.98
C ASP A 289 -46.61 -26.94 28.39
N TYR A 290 -45.92 -27.17 29.50
CA TYR A 290 -44.73 -26.47 29.91
C TYR A 290 -43.55 -26.87 29.01
N GLN A 291 -42.79 -25.89 28.54
CA GLN A 291 -41.61 -26.14 27.69
C GLN A 291 -40.33 -25.82 28.48
N PHE A 292 -39.56 -26.85 28.72
CA PHE A 292 -38.25 -26.75 29.38
C PHE A 292 -37.15 -26.78 28.31
N ASN A 293 -36.43 -25.68 28.15
CA ASN A 293 -35.20 -25.63 27.34
C ASN A 293 -34.03 -25.56 28.32
N TRP A 294 -33.33 -26.68 28.49
CA TRP A 294 -32.38 -26.81 29.57
C TRP A 294 -30.97 -27.25 29.11
N LEU A 295 -29.94 -26.84 29.84
CA LEU A 295 -28.53 -27.12 29.61
C LEU A 295 -28.07 -28.15 30.65
N GLY A 296 -27.59 -29.32 30.22
CA GLY A 296 -26.99 -30.34 31.10
C GLY A 296 -25.59 -29.93 31.56
N THR A 297 -25.10 -30.53 32.66
CA THR A 297 -23.76 -30.27 33.22
C THR A 297 -22.62 -30.60 32.24
N GLY A 298 -22.81 -31.56 31.33
CA GLY A 298 -21.85 -31.98 30.30
C GLY A 298 -22.04 -31.33 28.93
N ALA A 299 -22.83 -30.25 28.83
CA ALA A 299 -23.15 -29.64 27.54
C ALA A 299 -21.89 -29.02 26.88
N PRO A 300 -21.66 -29.21 25.57
CA PRO A 300 -20.44 -28.71 24.89
C PRO A 300 -20.39 -27.18 24.74
N HIS A 301 -21.54 -26.49 24.76
CA HIS A 301 -21.65 -25.01 24.69
C HIS A 301 -23.04 -24.53 25.18
N ALA A 302 -23.18 -23.26 25.48
CA ALA A 302 -24.38 -22.66 26.07
C ALA A 302 -25.68 -22.81 25.25
N MET A 303 -25.62 -23.09 23.95
CA MET A 303 -26.76 -23.32 23.07
C MET A 303 -27.04 -24.82 22.81
N ALA A 304 -26.27 -25.74 23.41
CA ALA A 304 -26.50 -27.19 23.33
C ALA A 304 -27.66 -27.62 24.27
N ARG A 305 -28.83 -27.03 24.06
CA ARG A 305 -29.99 -27.17 24.96
C ARG A 305 -30.85 -28.38 24.59
N ASN A 306 -31.19 -29.15 25.59
CA ASN A 306 -32.24 -30.17 25.53
C ASN A 306 -33.59 -29.48 25.55
N ARG A 307 -34.61 -30.06 24.91
CA ARG A 307 -35.99 -29.56 24.87
C ARG A 307 -36.97 -30.61 25.35
N THR A 308 -37.60 -30.32 26.45
CA THR A 308 -38.57 -31.23 27.05
C THR A 308 -39.92 -30.55 27.19
N ARG A 309 -41.01 -31.20 26.81
CA ARG A 309 -42.41 -30.72 27.03
C ARG A 309 -43.07 -31.63 28.08
N ILE A 310 -43.58 -30.99 29.11
CA ILE A 310 -44.24 -31.68 30.23
C ILE A 310 -45.63 -31.06 30.42
N GLY A 311 -46.64 -31.92 30.47
CA GLY A 311 -48.00 -31.51 30.74
C GLY A 311 -48.20 -31.02 32.19
N SER A 312 -49.29 -30.31 32.46
CA SER A 312 -49.71 -29.94 33.84
C SER A 312 -49.90 -31.12 34.76
N ASP A 313 -50.19 -32.30 34.19
CA ASP A 313 -50.25 -33.59 34.86
C ASP A 313 -48.89 -34.19 35.27
N GLY A 314 -47.79 -33.60 34.85
CA GLY A 314 -46.44 -34.11 35.05
C GLY A 314 -46.00 -35.19 34.06
N GLN A 315 -46.81 -35.47 33.03
CA GLN A 315 -46.39 -36.43 31.98
C GLN A 315 -45.44 -35.77 30.95
N ILE A 316 -44.39 -36.48 30.59
CA ILE A 316 -43.51 -36.05 29.52
C ILE A 316 -44.21 -36.32 28.19
N LYS A 317 -44.56 -35.22 27.48
CA LYS A 317 -45.23 -35.33 26.18
C LYS A 317 -44.21 -35.43 25.04
N ARG A 318 -43.01 -34.79 25.19
CA ARG A 318 -41.95 -34.84 24.21
C ARG A 318 -40.60 -34.57 24.92
N ASP A 319 -39.62 -35.35 24.58
CA ASP A 319 -38.23 -35.13 25.01
C ASP A 319 -37.29 -35.19 23.81
N GLU A 320 -36.53 -34.12 23.59
CA GLU A 320 -35.58 -33.97 22.51
C GLU A 320 -34.20 -33.58 23.08
N PRO A 321 -33.41 -34.57 23.50
CA PRO A 321 -32.03 -34.34 23.92
C PRO A 321 -31.18 -33.77 22.77
N TYR A 322 -30.30 -32.83 23.08
CA TYR A 322 -29.35 -32.24 22.11
C TYR A 322 -28.52 -33.32 21.41
N ALA A 323 -28.09 -34.35 22.15
CA ALA A 323 -27.27 -35.45 21.60
C ALA A 323 -27.97 -36.21 20.46
N ASN A 324 -29.32 -36.22 20.44
CA ASN A 324 -30.11 -36.92 19.44
C ASN A 324 -30.41 -36.05 18.18
N LEU A 325 -29.97 -34.79 18.19
CA LEU A 325 -30.12 -33.94 17.00
C LEU A 325 -29.13 -34.40 15.91
N SER A 326 -29.51 -34.23 14.64
CA SER A 326 -28.58 -34.44 13.52
C SER A 326 -27.34 -33.53 13.64
N THR A 327 -26.20 -33.99 13.13
CA THR A 327 -24.94 -33.23 13.15
C THR A 327 -25.09 -31.83 12.54
N ALA A 328 -25.89 -31.71 11.48
CA ALA A 328 -26.23 -30.43 10.86
C ALA A 328 -26.96 -29.49 11.84
N ARG A 329 -27.99 -30.01 12.58
CA ARG A 329 -28.69 -29.19 13.59
C ARG A 329 -27.79 -28.84 14.78
N GLN A 330 -26.91 -29.75 15.22
CA GLN A 330 -25.92 -29.47 16.27
C GLN A 330 -24.97 -28.35 15.81
N ALA A 331 -24.49 -28.40 14.57
CA ALA A 331 -23.65 -27.35 13.99
C ALA A 331 -24.35 -25.99 13.94
N LEU A 332 -25.64 -25.93 13.58
CA LEU A 332 -26.40 -24.67 13.57
C LEU A 332 -26.56 -24.06 14.98
N THR A 333 -26.70 -24.89 16.03
CA THR A 333 -26.74 -24.35 17.40
C THR A 333 -25.42 -23.79 17.86
N SER A 334 -24.28 -24.16 17.22
CA SER A 334 -22.94 -23.66 17.51
C SER A 334 -22.67 -22.28 16.90
N ILE A 335 -23.48 -21.82 15.92
CA ILE A 335 -23.25 -20.53 15.22
C ILE A 335 -23.19 -19.36 16.21
N TYR A 336 -24.11 -19.29 17.20
CA TYR A 336 -24.09 -18.21 18.19
C TYR A 336 -22.85 -18.26 19.10
N PRO A 337 -22.55 -19.40 19.75
CA PRO A 337 -21.35 -19.53 20.58
C PRO A 337 -20.04 -19.24 19.81
N LEU A 338 -19.97 -19.62 18.54
CA LEU A 338 -18.83 -19.30 17.67
C LEU A 338 -18.74 -17.79 17.40
N HIS A 339 -19.88 -17.16 17.07
CA HIS A 339 -19.93 -15.71 16.77
C HIS A 339 -19.48 -14.84 17.95
N VAL A 340 -19.94 -15.17 19.16
CA VAL A 340 -19.58 -14.44 20.39
C VAL A 340 -18.29 -14.95 21.04
N GLY A 341 -17.71 -16.04 20.53
CA GLY A 341 -16.48 -16.63 21.06
C GLY A 341 -16.67 -17.55 22.28
N SER A 342 -17.87 -17.65 22.85
CA SER A 342 -18.15 -18.47 24.03
C SER A 342 -17.96 -19.96 23.82
N TYR A 343 -17.91 -20.42 22.55
CA TYR A 343 -17.58 -21.80 22.20
C TYR A 343 -16.20 -22.22 22.71
N PHE A 344 -15.24 -21.28 22.75
CA PHE A 344 -13.88 -21.47 23.26
C PHE A 344 -13.71 -20.87 24.67
N GLY A 345 -14.79 -20.69 25.41
CA GLY A 345 -14.77 -20.13 26.75
C GLY A 345 -14.30 -18.67 26.79
N LEU A 346 -13.65 -18.30 27.91
CA LEU A 346 -13.18 -16.94 28.13
C LEU A 346 -12.12 -16.49 27.10
N ALA A 347 -11.21 -17.39 26.74
CA ALA A 347 -10.15 -17.07 25.74
C ALA A 347 -10.75 -16.71 24.39
N GLY A 348 -11.76 -17.46 23.94
CA GLY A 348 -12.46 -17.13 22.70
C GLY A 348 -13.17 -15.77 22.74
N ARG A 349 -13.84 -15.44 23.85
CA ARG A 349 -14.51 -14.14 24.03
C ARG A 349 -13.51 -12.97 23.98
N ILE A 350 -12.35 -13.11 24.61
CA ILE A 350 -11.26 -12.12 24.55
C ILE A 350 -10.76 -11.93 23.12
N VAL A 351 -10.49 -13.04 22.41
CA VAL A 351 -10.04 -12.98 21.00
C VAL A 351 -11.08 -12.27 20.11
N MET A 352 -12.36 -12.57 20.28
CA MET A 352 -13.46 -11.90 19.53
C MET A 352 -13.53 -10.41 19.83
N MET A 353 -13.46 -10.04 21.11
CA MET A 353 -13.45 -8.63 21.53
C MET A 353 -12.25 -7.89 20.90
N LEU A 354 -11.03 -8.43 21.02
CA LEU A 354 -9.84 -7.81 20.44
C LEU A 354 -9.90 -7.71 18.92
N ALA A 355 -10.37 -8.75 18.24
CA ALA A 355 -10.58 -8.71 16.80
C ALA A 355 -11.61 -7.62 16.40
N SER A 356 -12.72 -7.52 17.14
CA SER A 356 -13.73 -6.48 16.91
C SER A 356 -13.20 -5.07 17.12
N LEU A 357 -12.33 -4.85 18.13
CA LEU A 357 -11.64 -3.57 18.38
C LEU A 357 -10.59 -3.23 17.30
N LEU A 358 -10.09 -4.19 16.52
CA LEU A 358 -9.16 -3.93 15.42
C LEU A 358 -9.86 -3.42 14.14
N VAL A 359 -11.17 -3.55 14.00
CA VAL A 359 -11.90 -3.08 12.81
C VAL A 359 -11.66 -1.59 12.53
N PRO A 360 -11.74 -0.65 13.51
CA PRO A 360 -11.40 0.75 13.29
C PRO A 360 -9.97 0.95 12.77
N LEU A 361 -8.99 0.18 13.26
CA LEU A 361 -7.61 0.27 12.80
C LEU A 361 -7.47 -0.08 11.31
N PHE A 362 -8.17 -1.11 10.84
CA PHE A 362 -8.17 -1.48 9.41
C PHE A 362 -8.83 -0.39 8.56
N ALA A 363 -9.92 0.19 9.01
CA ALA A 363 -10.57 1.29 8.33
C ALA A 363 -9.65 2.51 8.22
N ILE A 364 -9.04 2.93 9.34
CA ILE A 364 -8.11 4.07 9.40
C ILE A 364 -6.89 3.83 8.50
N THR A 365 -6.23 2.69 8.64
CA THR A 365 -5.04 2.37 7.83
C THR A 365 -5.39 2.25 6.34
N GLY A 366 -6.54 1.67 6.00
CA GLY A 366 -7.06 1.59 4.63
C GLY A 366 -7.33 2.98 4.05
N TRP A 367 -8.01 3.85 4.80
CA TRP A 367 -8.28 5.23 4.40
C TRP A 367 -6.99 6.06 4.25
N MET A 368 -6.04 5.94 5.17
CA MET A 368 -4.75 6.62 5.08
C MET A 368 -3.96 6.19 3.84
N LEU A 369 -3.91 4.89 3.53
CA LEU A 369 -3.28 4.35 2.31
C LEU A 369 -3.95 4.87 1.03
N TYR A 370 -5.29 4.98 1.02
CA TYR A 370 -6.06 5.54 -0.09
C TYR A 370 -5.83 7.04 -0.24
N LEU A 371 -5.91 7.82 0.86
CA LEU A 371 -5.73 9.28 0.85
C LEU A 371 -4.31 9.67 0.43
N ASP A 372 -3.28 8.93 0.91
CA ASP A 372 -1.90 9.14 0.48
C ASP A 372 -1.76 8.95 -1.04
N ARG A 373 -2.36 7.88 -1.59
CA ARG A 373 -2.39 7.65 -3.04
C ARG A 373 -3.10 8.78 -3.79
N ARG A 374 -4.23 9.26 -3.26
CA ARG A 374 -5.00 10.35 -3.85
C ARG A 374 -4.30 11.70 -3.73
N ARG A 375 -3.61 11.96 -2.58
CA ARG A 375 -2.77 13.16 -2.40
C ARG A 375 -1.62 13.19 -3.39
N LYS A 376 -0.91 12.07 -3.59
CA LYS A 376 0.15 11.94 -4.61
C LYS A 376 -0.41 12.11 -6.02
N ALA A 377 -1.57 11.57 -6.34
CA ALA A 377 -2.24 11.81 -7.62
C ALA A 377 -2.69 13.28 -7.78
N ARG A 378 -3.17 13.93 -6.69
CA ARG A 378 -3.57 15.35 -6.69
C ARG A 378 -2.36 16.29 -6.65
N SER A 379 -1.26 15.97 -5.96
CA SER A 379 -0.06 16.82 -6.00
C SER A 379 0.55 16.86 -7.40
N VAL A 380 0.47 15.74 -8.13
CA VAL A 380 0.79 15.72 -9.58
C VAL A 380 -0.18 16.57 -10.38
N MET A 381 -1.43 16.68 -9.97
CA MET A 381 -2.47 17.48 -10.64
C MET A 381 -2.47 18.96 -10.19
N ASN A 382 -2.22 19.24 -8.89
CA ASN A 382 -2.23 20.60 -8.35
C ASN A 382 -0.91 21.36 -8.56
N SER A 383 0.23 20.70 -8.76
CA SER A 383 1.44 21.37 -9.25
C SER A 383 1.29 21.87 -10.69
N GLY A 384 0.26 21.41 -11.40
CA GLY A 384 -0.19 21.99 -12.67
C GLY A 384 -1.20 23.14 -12.53
N LEU A 385 -1.83 23.33 -11.36
CA LEU A 385 -2.91 24.32 -11.18
C LEU A 385 -2.49 25.56 -10.35
N GLN A 386 -1.35 25.56 -9.68
CA GLN A 386 -0.90 26.70 -8.88
C GLN A 386 -0.17 27.78 -9.68
N SER A 387 0.04 27.60 -10.99
CA SER A 387 0.56 28.65 -11.87
C SER A 387 -0.54 29.47 -12.58
N VAL A 388 -1.82 29.24 -12.32
CA VAL A 388 -2.94 29.88 -13.05
C VAL A 388 -3.73 30.92 -12.22
N ALA A 389 -3.32 31.22 -11.02
CA ALA A 389 -4.06 32.17 -10.17
C ALA A 389 -3.43 33.59 -10.14
N THR A 390 -3.25 34.23 -11.31
CA THR A 390 -3.26 35.71 -11.45
C THR A 390 -3.41 36.06 -12.92
N SER A 391 -4.62 36.01 -13.46
CA SER A 391 -4.94 36.77 -14.66
C SER A 391 -6.41 37.23 -14.59
N VAL A 392 -6.53 38.53 -14.79
CA VAL A 392 -7.74 39.32 -14.95
C VAL A 392 -8.62 38.76 -16.09
N PRO A 393 -9.96 38.71 -15.96
CA PRO A 393 -10.83 38.21 -17.02
C PRO A 393 -10.95 39.22 -18.17
N GLY A 394 -10.51 38.82 -19.35
CA GLY A 394 -10.73 39.59 -20.55
C GLY A 394 -9.65 39.43 -21.62
N GLN A 395 -9.54 38.30 -22.23
CA GLN A 395 -9.10 37.95 -23.59
C GLN A 395 -8.78 36.48 -23.65
N ILE A 396 -9.39 35.72 -24.56
CA ILE A 396 -9.00 34.32 -24.88
C ILE A 396 -7.63 34.40 -25.57
N GLN A 397 -6.56 34.46 -24.76
CA GLN A 397 -5.21 34.32 -25.25
C GLN A 397 -4.96 32.80 -25.43
N GLN A 398 -4.69 32.38 -26.67
CA GLN A 398 -4.31 31.01 -27.00
C GLN A 398 -3.03 30.64 -26.22
N THR A 399 -3.19 29.83 -25.20
CA THR A 399 -2.07 29.41 -24.33
C THR A 399 -1.21 28.36 -25.06
N MET A 400 0.11 28.55 -25.07
CA MET A 400 1.08 27.61 -25.63
C MET A 400 1.74 26.81 -24.56
N ALA A 401 2.26 25.63 -24.90
CA ALA A 401 3.09 24.84 -24.00
C ALA A 401 4.45 24.51 -24.62
N VAL A 402 5.52 24.63 -23.83
CA VAL A 402 6.82 24.01 -24.12
C VAL A 402 7.01 22.79 -23.24
N ILE A 403 7.15 21.63 -23.89
CA ILE A 403 7.20 20.33 -23.22
C ILE A 403 8.58 19.72 -23.43
N TYR A 404 9.23 19.32 -22.33
CA TYR A 404 10.57 18.73 -22.45
C TYR A 404 10.64 17.31 -21.91
N ALA A 405 11.53 16.51 -22.54
CA ALA A 405 11.97 15.21 -22.08
C ALA A 405 13.50 15.19 -22.05
N SER A 406 14.10 15.08 -20.86
CA SER A 406 15.53 15.32 -20.69
C SER A 406 16.18 14.26 -19.78
N GLN A 407 17.30 13.66 -20.25
CA GLN A 407 18.11 12.76 -19.43
C GLN A 407 19.15 13.53 -18.62
N SER A 408 19.96 14.35 -19.29
CA SER A 408 21.08 15.09 -18.70
C SER A 408 20.73 16.51 -18.21
N GLY A 409 19.54 16.98 -18.48
CA GLY A 409 19.12 18.37 -18.21
C GLY A 409 19.27 19.30 -19.41
N TYR A 410 19.99 18.93 -20.47
CA TYR A 410 20.21 19.81 -21.64
C TYR A 410 18.91 20.13 -22.42
N ALA A 411 18.06 19.12 -22.69
CA ALA A 411 16.76 19.38 -23.32
C ALA A 411 15.88 20.30 -22.46
N ARG A 412 15.97 20.22 -21.15
CA ARG A 412 15.28 21.15 -20.23
C ARG A 412 15.78 22.57 -20.39
N SER A 413 17.11 22.79 -20.44
CA SER A 413 17.66 24.14 -20.58
C SER A 413 17.25 24.81 -21.91
N LEU A 414 17.23 24.02 -23.00
CA LEU A 414 16.74 24.50 -24.29
C LEU A 414 15.24 24.83 -24.28
N ALA A 415 14.44 24.02 -23.57
CA ALA A 415 13.00 24.26 -23.40
C ALA A 415 12.75 25.52 -22.54
N GLU A 416 13.53 25.74 -21.49
CA GLU A 416 13.49 26.97 -20.68
C GLU A 416 13.84 28.20 -21.52
N SER A 417 14.88 28.12 -22.35
CA SER A 417 15.27 29.18 -23.29
C SER A 417 14.19 29.43 -24.36
N THR A 418 13.56 28.37 -24.89
CA THR A 418 12.45 28.48 -25.83
C THR A 418 11.26 29.21 -25.18
N ALA A 419 10.85 28.79 -23.98
CA ALA A 419 9.74 29.39 -23.25
C ALA A 419 10.03 30.86 -22.88
N GLN A 420 11.25 31.20 -22.53
CA GLN A 420 11.66 32.57 -22.23
C GLN A 420 11.55 33.46 -23.46
N ARG A 421 12.04 33.01 -24.62
CA ARG A 421 11.95 33.78 -25.90
C ARG A 421 10.50 34.00 -26.31
N ILE A 422 9.63 33.02 -26.17
CA ILE A 422 8.21 33.11 -26.45
C ILE A 422 7.55 34.15 -25.53
N ARG A 423 7.85 34.17 -24.25
CA ARG A 423 7.36 35.16 -23.28
C ARG A 423 7.83 36.58 -23.65
N GLN A 424 9.11 36.70 -24.02
CA GLN A 424 9.68 37.97 -24.47
C GLN A 424 9.01 38.49 -25.75
N SER A 425 8.47 37.61 -26.59
CA SER A 425 7.69 37.94 -27.77
C SER A 425 6.22 38.33 -27.49
N GLY A 426 5.80 38.25 -26.21
CA GLY A 426 4.44 38.66 -25.77
C GLY A 426 3.43 37.53 -25.72
N HIS A 427 3.87 36.26 -25.91
CA HIS A 427 2.95 35.12 -25.88
C HIS A 427 2.90 34.48 -24.50
N ALA A 428 1.74 34.03 -24.06
CA ALA A 428 1.57 33.23 -22.87
C ALA A 428 2.04 31.80 -23.12
N VAL A 429 3.00 31.29 -22.33
CA VAL A 429 3.56 29.93 -22.49
C VAL A 429 3.80 29.28 -21.17
N GLU A 430 3.38 28.02 -21.09
CA GLU A 430 3.62 27.10 -19.95
C GLU A 430 4.79 26.17 -20.26
N LEU A 431 5.66 25.94 -19.27
CA LEU A 431 6.80 25.00 -19.38
C LEU A 431 6.46 23.72 -18.61
N LEU A 432 6.42 22.59 -19.30
CA LEU A 432 5.99 21.30 -18.74
C LEU A 432 7.04 20.21 -18.93
N SER A 433 7.22 19.36 -17.91
CA SER A 433 7.96 18.12 -18.08
C SER A 433 7.06 17.02 -18.66
N ALA A 434 7.56 16.24 -19.61
CA ALA A 434 6.88 15.08 -20.18
C ALA A 434 6.44 14.05 -19.11
N ALA A 435 7.14 13.97 -17.98
CA ALA A 435 6.76 13.13 -16.85
C ALA A 435 5.42 13.51 -16.20
N LYS A 436 4.99 14.77 -16.34
CA LYS A 436 3.78 15.31 -15.71
C LYS A 436 2.56 15.30 -16.64
N LEU A 437 2.71 14.92 -17.90
CA LEU A 437 1.63 14.90 -18.87
C LEU A 437 0.59 13.82 -18.54
N GLY A 438 -0.68 14.22 -18.51
CA GLY A 438 -1.84 13.34 -18.41
C GLY A 438 -2.65 13.28 -19.70
N PRO A 439 -3.59 12.33 -19.85
CA PRO A 439 -4.36 12.15 -21.09
C PRO A 439 -5.20 13.35 -21.55
N LEU A 440 -5.49 14.30 -20.66
CA LEU A 440 -6.31 15.50 -20.96
C LEU A 440 -5.47 16.78 -21.09
N SER A 441 -4.16 16.72 -20.84
CA SER A 441 -3.32 17.93 -20.70
C SER A 441 -3.14 18.71 -22.02
N LEU A 442 -3.12 18.03 -23.18
CA LEU A 442 -2.85 18.67 -24.47
C LEU A 442 -4.04 19.45 -25.02
N ASN A 443 -5.26 19.12 -24.62
CA ASN A 443 -6.46 19.82 -25.06
C ASN A 443 -6.56 21.29 -24.59
N ASN A 444 -5.71 21.69 -23.65
CA ASN A 444 -5.67 23.03 -23.08
C ASN A 444 -4.78 24.00 -23.89
N PHE A 445 -4.04 23.50 -24.88
CA PHE A 445 -3.04 24.28 -25.61
C PHE A 445 -3.32 24.27 -27.11
N ALA A 446 -3.34 25.45 -27.71
CA ALA A 446 -3.46 25.60 -29.17
C ALA A 446 -2.17 25.18 -29.88
N THR A 447 -1.02 25.39 -29.28
CA THR A 447 0.29 25.04 -29.83
C THR A 447 1.17 24.39 -28.75
N THR A 448 1.81 23.28 -29.08
CA THR A 448 2.75 22.56 -28.21
C THR A 448 4.12 22.45 -28.86
N LEU A 449 5.16 22.88 -28.16
CA LEU A 449 6.53 22.85 -28.63
C LEU A 449 7.28 21.78 -27.79
N TRP A 450 7.89 20.83 -28.47
CA TRP A 450 8.49 19.67 -27.83
C TRP A 450 10.01 19.73 -27.97
N VAL A 451 10.74 19.67 -26.85
CA VAL A 451 12.18 19.57 -26.80
C VAL A 451 12.55 18.24 -26.15
N VAL A 452 12.92 17.27 -26.98
CA VAL A 452 12.95 15.86 -26.60
C VAL A 452 14.33 15.25 -26.85
N SER A 453 15.01 14.77 -25.80
CA SER A 453 16.29 14.05 -25.96
C SER A 453 16.05 12.54 -26.19
N THR A 454 16.90 11.95 -27.01
CA THR A 454 17.03 10.51 -27.18
C THR A 454 18.16 10.01 -26.29
N PHE A 455 17.96 8.89 -25.60
CA PHE A 455 18.95 8.29 -24.71
C PHE A 455 19.45 6.94 -25.30
N GLY A 456 20.78 6.71 -25.22
CA GLY A 456 21.41 5.49 -25.71
C GLY A 456 21.04 5.15 -27.14
N GLU A 457 20.73 3.90 -27.41
CA GLU A 457 20.38 3.36 -28.75
C GLU A 457 18.92 3.65 -29.17
N GLY A 458 18.41 4.85 -28.89
CA GLY A 458 17.09 5.29 -29.36
C GLY A 458 15.97 5.25 -28.31
N ASP A 459 16.32 5.08 -27.03
CA ASP A 459 15.38 4.99 -25.93
C ASP A 459 14.86 6.35 -25.47
N ALA A 460 13.73 6.32 -24.75
CA ALA A 460 13.19 7.48 -24.07
C ALA A 460 14.05 7.87 -22.85
N PRO A 461 14.22 9.15 -22.55
CA PRO A 461 14.74 9.61 -21.25
C PRO A 461 13.91 9.05 -20.10
N ASP A 462 14.50 8.91 -18.92
CA ASP A 462 13.83 8.32 -17.75
C ASP A 462 12.54 9.04 -17.36
N ASP A 463 12.45 10.35 -17.59
CA ASP A 463 11.28 11.17 -17.34
C ASP A 463 10.18 11.07 -18.41
N ALA A 464 10.48 10.43 -19.55
CA ALA A 464 9.56 10.31 -20.69
C ALA A 464 9.22 8.88 -21.11
N ARG A 465 9.62 7.84 -20.36
CA ARG A 465 9.39 6.42 -20.71
C ARG A 465 7.92 6.06 -20.96
N ARG A 466 6.98 6.80 -20.38
CA ARG A 466 5.53 6.59 -20.56
C ARG A 466 4.93 7.51 -21.59
N LEU A 467 5.69 8.46 -22.14
CA LEU A 467 5.15 9.52 -23.00
C LEU A 467 4.40 8.95 -24.20
N LEU A 468 4.98 8.02 -24.95
CA LEU A 468 4.31 7.43 -26.13
C LEU A 468 3.00 6.71 -25.75
N CYS A 469 2.99 5.97 -24.62
CA CYS A 469 1.76 5.35 -24.14
C CYS A 469 0.71 6.35 -23.65
N VAL A 470 1.12 7.51 -23.18
CA VAL A 470 0.21 8.60 -22.79
C VAL A 470 -0.36 9.25 -24.06
N LEU A 471 0.50 9.59 -25.03
CA LEU A 471 0.09 10.18 -26.31
C LEU A 471 -0.94 9.29 -27.05
N GLN A 472 -0.71 7.99 -27.13
CA GLN A 472 -1.67 7.03 -27.74
C GLN A 472 -3.06 7.00 -27.07
N LYS A 473 -3.19 7.48 -25.84
CA LYS A 473 -4.47 7.53 -25.10
C LYS A 473 -5.16 8.90 -25.17
N ILE A 474 -4.49 9.88 -25.72
CA ILE A 474 -5.05 11.22 -25.90
C ILE A 474 -5.98 11.22 -27.12
N LYS A 475 -7.16 11.81 -26.94
CA LYS A 475 -8.06 12.20 -28.02
C LYS A 475 -8.12 13.72 -28.00
N LEU A 476 -7.63 14.35 -29.04
CA LEU A 476 -7.72 15.79 -29.16
C LEU A 476 -9.17 16.18 -29.48
N SER A 477 -9.70 17.17 -28.76
CA SER A 477 -11.03 17.74 -29.00
C SER A 477 -11.04 18.64 -30.22
N CYS A 478 -9.90 19.31 -30.51
CA CYS A 478 -9.65 20.12 -31.70
C CYS A 478 -8.21 19.88 -32.17
N PRO A 479 -7.93 19.97 -33.50
CA PRO A 479 -6.55 19.88 -34.00
C PRO A 479 -5.73 21.04 -33.42
N GLY A 480 -4.73 20.73 -32.61
CA GLY A 480 -3.73 21.66 -32.13
C GLY A 480 -2.46 21.60 -32.98
N ASN A 481 -1.63 22.65 -32.92
CA ASN A 481 -0.36 22.65 -33.61
C ASN A 481 0.76 22.08 -32.75
N HIS A 482 1.78 21.48 -33.38
CA HIS A 482 2.99 21.08 -32.68
C HIS A 482 4.26 21.32 -33.49
N ALA A 483 5.39 21.40 -32.79
CA ALA A 483 6.72 21.36 -33.40
C ALA A 483 7.66 20.57 -32.46
N VAL A 484 8.65 19.86 -33.02
CA VAL A 484 9.56 19.00 -32.27
C VAL A 484 11.02 19.37 -32.57
N LEU A 485 11.78 19.67 -31.49
CA LEU A 485 13.22 19.68 -31.50
C LEU A 485 13.71 18.35 -30.91
N ALA A 486 14.22 17.48 -31.76
CA ALA A 486 14.72 16.15 -31.39
C ALA A 486 16.23 16.21 -31.15
N LEU A 487 16.66 15.91 -29.93
CA LEU A 487 18.08 15.88 -29.57
C LEU A 487 18.58 14.44 -29.60
N GLY A 488 19.76 14.22 -30.13
CA GLY A 488 20.42 12.92 -30.18
C GLY A 488 21.93 13.06 -30.31
N ASP A 489 22.60 11.95 -30.49
CA ASP A 489 24.04 11.87 -30.75
C ASP A 489 24.27 10.92 -31.92
N ARG A 490 24.89 11.41 -32.99
CA ARG A 490 25.15 10.64 -34.21
C ARG A 490 26.09 9.44 -34.04
N ARG A 491 26.71 9.31 -32.89
CA ARG A 491 27.52 8.11 -32.55
C ARG A 491 26.64 6.88 -32.34
N TYR A 492 25.36 7.05 -32.02
CA TYR A 492 24.41 5.95 -31.84
C TYR A 492 23.64 5.69 -33.14
N THR A 493 23.35 4.42 -33.39
CA THR A 493 22.70 3.96 -34.62
C THR A 493 21.32 4.60 -34.83
N HIS A 494 20.60 4.83 -33.70
CA HIS A 494 19.24 5.37 -33.73
C HIS A 494 19.22 6.87 -33.34
N PHE A 495 19.95 7.69 -34.07
CA PHE A 495 20.04 9.14 -33.90
C PHE A 495 18.65 9.78 -33.85
N CYS A 496 18.35 10.55 -32.79
CA CYS A 496 17.08 11.30 -32.57
C CYS A 496 15.80 10.44 -32.62
N SER A 497 15.90 9.10 -32.56
CA SER A 497 14.80 8.17 -32.74
C SER A 497 13.61 8.42 -31.81
N PHE A 498 13.85 8.73 -30.51
CA PHE A 498 12.74 8.97 -29.60
C PHE A 498 11.97 10.26 -29.95
N GLY A 499 12.65 11.34 -30.33
CA GLY A 499 12.01 12.58 -30.77
C GLY A 499 11.15 12.38 -32.03
N LEU A 500 11.65 11.58 -33.01
CA LEU A 500 10.87 11.22 -34.20
C LEU A 500 9.63 10.39 -33.84
N LYS A 501 9.74 9.43 -32.94
CA LYS A 501 8.59 8.66 -32.45
C LYS A 501 7.54 9.57 -31.76
N VAL A 502 7.98 10.62 -31.07
CA VAL A 502 7.06 11.63 -30.48
C VAL A 502 6.35 12.43 -31.57
N GLN A 503 7.05 12.85 -32.62
CA GLN A 503 6.45 13.52 -33.78
C GLN A 503 5.37 12.63 -34.43
N ASP A 504 5.70 11.36 -34.70
CA ASP A 504 4.76 10.41 -35.28
C ASP A 504 3.52 10.19 -34.41
N ALA A 505 3.71 10.08 -33.08
CA ALA A 505 2.61 9.92 -32.14
C ALA A 505 1.71 11.16 -32.10
N LEU A 506 2.27 12.37 -32.21
CA LEU A 506 1.52 13.61 -32.28
C LEU A 506 0.70 13.71 -33.56
N ASN A 507 1.28 13.34 -34.70
CA ASN A 507 0.59 13.24 -35.97
C ASN A 507 -0.58 12.23 -35.91
N GLN A 508 -0.37 11.06 -35.29
CA GLN A 508 -1.40 10.01 -35.15
C GLN A 508 -2.60 10.43 -34.31
N ILE A 509 -2.43 11.29 -33.31
CA ILE A 509 -3.55 11.82 -32.51
C ILE A 509 -4.25 13.02 -33.16
N GLY A 510 -3.85 13.42 -34.38
CA GLY A 510 -4.48 14.49 -35.17
C GLY A 510 -3.93 15.88 -34.88
N SER A 511 -2.78 16.02 -34.25
CA SER A 511 -2.07 17.30 -34.11
C SER A 511 -1.34 17.67 -35.40
N ILE A 512 -1.35 18.92 -35.79
CA ILE A 512 -0.76 19.42 -37.05
C ILE A 512 0.66 19.92 -36.81
N ALA A 513 1.62 19.37 -37.54
CA ALA A 513 3.01 19.82 -37.45
C ALA A 513 3.16 21.21 -38.08
N LEU A 514 3.78 22.16 -37.36
CA LEU A 514 4.14 23.46 -37.91
C LEU A 514 5.26 23.32 -38.96
N PHE A 515 6.20 22.47 -38.68
CA PHE A 515 7.32 22.12 -39.57
C PHE A 515 7.85 20.71 -39.18
N ASP A 516 8.67 20.14 -40.06
CA ASP A 516 9.33 18.82 -39.78
C ASP A 516 10.21 18.91 -38.53
N ALA A 517 10.36 17.74 -37.82
CA ALA A 517 11.19 17.69 -36.64
C ALA A 517 12.61 18.17 -36.93
N ILE A 518 13.09 19.14 -36.17
CA ILE A 518 14.45 19.61 -36.25
C ILE A 518 15.35 18.69 -35.42
N LEU A 519 16.37 18.12 -36.09
CA LEU A 519 17.30 17.18 -35.51
C LEU A 519 18.57 17.94 -35.05
N GLN A 520 18.96 17.75 -33.80
CA GLN A 520 20.14 18.34 -33.21
C GLN A 520 21.12 17.27 -32.75
N ASP A 521 22.37 17.38 -33.20
CA ASP A 521 23.45 16.47 -32.81
C ASP A 521 24.21 17.04 -31.60
N GLY A 522 24.07 16.37 -30.46
CA GLY A 522 24.72 16.81 -29.23
C GLY A 522 24.35 18.26 -28.83
N GLU A 523 25.36 19.03 -28.45
CA GLU A 523 25.24 20.45 -28.09
C GLU A 523 25.60 21.39 -29.27
N SER A 524 25.47 20.92 -30.51
CA SER A 524 25.76 21.73 -31.72
C SER A 524 24.77 22.88 -31.84
N ALA A 525 25.26 24.10 -32.08
CA ALA A 525 24.42 25.28 -32.26
C ALA A 525 23.53 25.22 -33.50
N LEU A 526 23.90 24.45 -34.52
CA LEU A 526 23.17 24.40 -35.81
C LEU A 526 21.72 23.97 -35.70
N GLY A 527 21.40 23.01 -34.84
CA GLY A 527 20.02 22.58 -34.61
C GLY A 527 19.21 23.62 -33.84
N TRP A 528 19.83 24.25 -32.85
CA TRP A 528 19.24 25.32 -32.08
C TRP A 528 18.91 26.55 -32.92
N ASP A 529 19.84 26.96 -33.77
CA ASP A 529 19.64 28.10 -34.68
C ASP A 529 18.50 27.86 -35.67
N ARG A 530 18.42 26.64 -36.23
CA ARG A 530 17.29 26.21 -37.07
C ARG A 530 15.98 26.25 -36.32
N TRP A 531 15.97 25.80 -35.04
CA TRP A 531 14.80 25.82 -34.18
C TRP A 531 14.30 27.26 -33.96
N CYS A 532 15.20 28.16 -33.56
CA CYS A 532 14.88 29.57 -33.37
C CYS A 532 14.38 30.26 -34.65
N SER A 533 15.04 29.97 -35.77
CA SER A 533 14.66 30.52 -37.09
C SER A 533 13.26 30.02 -37.53
N ALA A 534 12.98 28.73 -37.37
CA ALA A 534 11.68 28.15 -37.66
C ALA A 534 10.58 28.77 -36.78
N LEU A 535 10.80 28.88 -35.47
CA LEU A 535 9.82 29.52 -34.58
C LEU A 535 9.59 30.99 -34.93
N SER A 536 10.62 31.72 -35.41
CA SER A 536 10.49 33.12 -35.88
C SER A 536 9.65 33.22 -37.14
N GLN A 537 9.81 32.32 -38.12
CA GLN A 537 9.01 32.26 -39.35
C GLN A 537 7.51 32.06 -39.05
N TYR A 538 7.16 31.36 -38.00
CA TYR A 538 5.78 31.19 -37.55
C TYR A 538 5.32 32.26 -36.55
N GLY A 539 6.11 33.33 -36.36
CA GLY A 539 5.75 34.47 -35.50
C GLY A 539 5.72 34.16 -33.99
N LEU A 540 6.22 33.03 -33.58
CA LEU A 540 6.23 32.60 -32.18
C LEU A 540 7.36 33.25 -31.38
N VAL A 541 8.43 33.69 -32.06
CA VAL A 541 9.60 34.36 -31.46
C VAL A 541 9.97 35.56 -32.36
N LYS A 542 10.20 36.74 -31.79
CA LYS A 542 10.72 37.86 -32.51
C LYS A 542 12.16 37.58 -32.95
N GLU A 543 12.52 38.08 -34.13
CA GLU A 543 13.83 37.89 -34.76
C GLU A 543 15.01 38.13 -33.78
N ALA A 544 16.01 37.34 -33.91
CA ALA A 544 17.06 37.09 -32.92
C ALA A 544 17.90 38.33 -32.61
N LEU A 545 17.88 38.80 -31.39
CA LEU A 545 19.07 39.30 -30.73
C LEU A 545 19.97 38.06 -30.42
N PRO A 546 21.31 38.15 -30.64
CA PRO A 546 22.20 37.07 -30.17
C PRO A 546 22.08 37.04 -28.67
N ILE A 547 21.30 36.07 -28.18
CA ILE A 547 21.29 35.78 -26.75
C ILE A 547 22.58 34.97 -26.52
N SER A 548 23.41 35.44 -25.61
CA SER A 548 24.40 34.62 -24.96
C SER A 548 23.74 33.24 -24.67
N GLU A 549 24.36 32.20 -25.17
CA GLU A 549 24.06 30.81 -24.84
C GLU A 549 23.69 30.69 -23.36
N PRO A 550 22.72 29.83 -22.94
CA PRO A 550 22.42 29.67 -21.54
C PRO A 550 23.72 29.50 -20.81
N HIS A 551 24.02 30.36 -19.82
CA HIS A 551 25.31 30.52 -19.17
C HIS A 551 26.08 29.20 -19.09
N GLU A 552 26.79 28.87 -20.15
CA GLU A 552 27.76 27.77 -20.11
C GLU A 552 28.82 28.20 -19.09
N LYS A 553 28.91 27.47 -17.99
CA LYS A 553 30.07 27.64 -17.10
C LYS A 553 31.31 27.52 -17.97
N ALA A 554 32.09 28.56 -18.02
CA ALA A 554 33.29 28.62 -18.85
C ALA A 554 34.20 27.45 -18.47
N PHE A 555 34.92 26.91 -19.46
CA PHE A 555 35.96 25.94 -19.18
C PHE A 555 37.03 26.59 -18.29
N SER A 556 37.48 25.88 -17.29
CA SER A 556 38.55 26.30 -16.38
C SER A 556 39.77 25.38 -16.56
N GLU A 557 40.96 25.95 -16.34
CA GLU A 557 42.20 25.22 -16.50
C GLU A 557 42.54 24.42 -15.24
N TYR A 558 42.80 23.11 -15.44
CA TYR A 558 43.20 22.17 -14.40
C TYR A 558 44.54 21.55 -14.78
N GLN A 559 45.31 21.14 -13.78
CA GLN A 559 46.62 20.50 -13.93
C GLN A 559 46.55 19.05 -13.40
N LEU A 560 47.11 18.12 -14.16
CA LEU A 560 47.29 16.73 -13.72
C LEU A 560 48.34 16.69 -12.60
N ILE A 561 47.92 16.29 -11.38
CA ILE A 561 48.81 16.15 -10.23
C ILE A 561 49.25 14.70 -10.03
N ASN A 562 48.39 13.75 -10.35
CA ASN A 562 48.70 12.34 -10.21
C ASN A 562 47.98 11.48 -11.27
N ARG A 563 48.65 10.40 -11.73
CA ARG A 563 48.10 9.40 -12.63
C ARG A 563 48.56 8.02 -12.19
N THR A 564 47.61 7.19 -11.74
CA THR A 564 47.87 5.83 -11.26
C THR A 564 47.26 4.81 -12.19
N TYR A 565 48.04 3.81 -12.63
CA TYR A 565 47.55 2.63 -13.35
C TYR A 565 46.99 1.64 -12.34
N CYS A 566 45.66 1.40 -12.35
CA CYS A 566 44.94 0.70 -11.30
C CYS A 566 44.85 -0.80 -11.47
N ASN A 567 44.94 -1.33 -12.70
CA ASN A 567 44.77 -2.75 -13.01
C ASN A 567 45.85 -3.33 -13.88
N PRO A 568 47.14 -3.28 -13.46
CA PRO A 568 48.23 -3.94 -14.18
C PRO A 568 47.97 -5.43 -14.26
N GLN A 569 48.23 -6.03 -15.42
CA GLN A 569 47.99 -7.47 -15.72
C GLN A 569 46.54 -7.90 -15.86
N SER A 570 45.56 -7.00 -15.76
CA SER A 570 44.17 -7.34 -16.06
C SER A 570 44.00 -7.78 -17.51
N PRO A 571 43.20 -8.82 -17.76
CA PRO A 571 42.80 -9.20 -19.12
C PRO A 571 41.91 -8.15 -19.78
N GLY A 572 41.54 -7.11 -19.04
CA GLY A 572 40.68 -6.02 -19.46
C GLY A 572 41.49 -4.83 -20.03
N ALA A 573 40.76 -3.82 -20.54
CA ALA A 573 41.36 -2.57 -20.94
C ALA A 573 41.94 -1.83 -19.72
N PRO A 574 43.14 -1.15 -19.87
CA PRO A 574 43.79 -0.42 -18.81
C PRO A 574 42.87 0.61 -18.15
N LEU A 575 42.90 0.68 -16.83
CA LEU A 575 42.13 1.61 -16.02
C LEU A 575 43.09 2.54 -15.29
N TYR A 576 42.89 3.83 -15.42
CA TYR A 576 43.71 4.85 -14.79
C TYR A 576 42.86 5.73 -13.85
N ARG A 577 43.46 6.05 -12.69
CA ARG A 577 42.97 7.06 -11.77
C ARG A 577 43.75 8.35 -11.98
N LEU A 578 43.09 9.43 -12.30
CA LEU A 578 43.67 10.75 -12.56
C LEU A 578 43.24 11.72 -11.47
N GLU A 579 44.14 12.54 -10.98
CA GLU A 579 43.87 13.60 -10.01
C GLU A 579 44.22 14.96 -10.64
N LEU A 580 43.21 15.84 -10.70
CA LEU A 580 43.32 17.13 -11.39
C LEU A 580 43.08 18.26 -10.39
N ARG A 581 43.93 19.25 -10.34
CA ARG A 581 43.80 20.44 -9.48
C ARG A 581 43.62 21.68 -10.34
N ALA A 582 42.72 22.57 -9.91
CA ALA A 582 42.52 23.87 -10.58
C ALA A 582 43.78 24.71 -10.54
N VAL A 583 44.17 25.28 -11.68
CA VAL A 583 45.39 26.13 -11.79
C VAL A 583 45.16 27.47 -11.09
N HIS A 584 43.99 28.04 -11.23
CA HIS A 584 43.60 29.27 -10.55
C HIS A 584 42.77 28.95 -9.32
N LYS A 585 42.95 29.71 -8.22
CA LYS A 585 42.11 29.60 -7.00
C LYS A 585 40.67 30.05 -7.31
N THR A 586 39.95 29.28 -8.06
CA THR A 586 38.48 29.37 -8.16
C THR A 586 37.91 28.42 -7.12
N SER A 587 36.96 28.88 -6.32
CA SER A 587 36.14 28.01 -5.45
C SER A 587 35.21 27.16 -6.33
N ALA A 588 35.79 26.19 -7.03
CA ALA A 588 35.04 25.27 -7.85
C ALA A 588 34.30 24.29 -6.92
N HIS A 589 33.04 24.50 -6.71
CA HIS A 589 32.16 23.60 -5.96
C HIS A 589 31.46 22.63 -6.89
N TRP A 590 31.46 21.33 -6.55
CA TRP A 590 30.68 20.30 -7.18
C TRP A 590 30.02 19.40 -6.13
N GLN A 591 28.92 18.82 -6.49
CA GLN A 591 28.20 17.87 -5.66
C GLN A 591 28.59 16.43 -6.00
N ALA A 592 28.46 15.50 -5.07
CA ALA A 592 28.64 14.08 -5.36
C ALA A 592 27.72 13.64 -6.51
N GLY A 593 28.26 12.88 -7.47
CA GLY A 593 27.60 12.51 -8.71
C GLY A 593 27.72 13.52 -9.86
N ALA A 594 28.42 14.66 -9.68
CA ALA A 594 28.71 15.63 -10.73
C ALA A 594 29.61 15.05 -11.84
N ILE A 595 29.56 15.68 -13.01
CA ILE A 595 30.29 15.26 -14.21
C ILE A 595 31.37 16.32 -14.55
N ALA A 596 32.57 15.86 -14.86
CA ALA A 596 33.61 16.66 -15.47
C ALA A 596 33.53 16.53 -16.99
N GLU A 597 33.31 17.62 -17.68
CA GLU A 597 33.37 17.68 -19.12
C GLU A 597 34.72 18.22 -19.56
N VAL A 598 35.45 17.44 -20.35
CA VAL A 598 36.87 17.64 -20.66
C VAL A 598 37.07 17.89 -22.14
N VAL A 599 37.91 18.87 -22.49
CA VAL A 599 38.26 19.23 -23.86
C VAL A 599 39.79 19.30 -24.01
N ILE A 600 40.32 18.84 -25.13
CA ILE A 600 41.72 19.01 -25.51
C ILE A 600 41.81 20.32 -26.32
N GLN A 601 42.53 21.29 -25.80
CA GLN A 601 42.93 22.49 -26.60
C GLN A 601 44.17 22.15 -27.44
N THR A 602 44.01 22.15 -28.74
CA THR A 602 45.15 22.24 -29.66
C THR A 602 45.73 23.66 -29.60
N GLN A 603 46.96 23.79 -29.18
CA GLN A 603 47.65 25.10 -29.21
C GLN A 603 47.60 25.68 -30.63
N THR A 604 46.85 26.74 -30.80
CA THR A 604 46.71 27.51 -32.04
C THR A 604 48.02 28.12 -32.42
N GLY A 605 48.72 27.56 -33.37
CA GLY A 605 49.97 28.12 -33.95
C GLY A 605 50.30 27.65 -35.36
N GLN A 606 49.74 26.52 -35.78
CA GLN A 606 49.91 26.03 -37.16
C GLN A 606 48.57 25.48 -37.69
N ARG A 607 47.90 26.27 -38.53
CA ARG A 607 46.88 25.78 -39.43
C ARG A 607 47.51 24.77 -40.38
N SER A 608 47.48 23.51 -40.02
CA SER A 608 47.77 22.40 -40.93
C SER A 608 46.45 22.03 -41.65
N VAL A 609 46.59 21.91 -42.95
CA VAL A 609 45.54 21.74 -43.97
C VAL A 609 44.90 20.32 -43.91
N ASN A 610 44.27 19.93 -42.81
CA ASN A 610 43.37 18.75 -42.78
C ASN A 610 42.20 19.03 -41.82
N ALA A 611 41.23 19.80 -42.29
CA ALA A 611 40.10 20.32 -41.57
C ALA A 611 39.10 19.26 -41.02
N LEU A 612 39.28 17.98 -41.38
CA LEU A 612 38.42 16.87 -40.92
C LEU A 612 38.84 16.29 -39.57
N HIS A 613 40.12 16.36 -39.15
CA HIS A 613 40.58 15.81 -37.88
C HIS A 613 40.52 16.79 -36.70
N THR A 614 40.56 18.10 -36.94
CA THR A 614 40.51 19.12 -35.88
C THR A 614 39.19 19.19 -35.17
N THR A 615 38.06 18.90 -35.81
CA THR A 615 36.71 18.93 -35.25
C THR A 615 36.41 17.79 -34.28
N GLU A 616 37.12 16.65 -34.37
CA GLU A 616 36.91 15.52 -33.43
C GLU A 616 37.69 15.67 -32.13
N LEU A 617 38.82 16.34 -32.12
CA LEU A 617 39.64 16.63 -30.92
C LEU A 617 39.00 17.69 -30.02
N GLU A 618 38.25 18.61 -30.58
CA GLU A 618 37.54 19.69 -29.84
C GLU A 618 36.18 19.23 -29.24
N ARG A 619 35.74 18.03 -29.52
CA ARG A 619 34.47 17.53 -28.94
C ARG A 619 34.67 17.17 -27.46
N PRO A 620 33.86 17.74 -26.54
CA PRO A 620 33.94 17.44 -25.12
C PRO A 620 33.67 15.95 -24.82
N ARG A 621 34.33 15.42 -23.78
CA ARG A 621 34.03 14.09 -23.21
C ARG A 621 33.68 14.23 -21.75
N ARG A 622 32.72 13.43 -21.32
CA ARG A 622 32.14 13.47 -19.97
C ARG A 622 32.67 12.33 -19.12
N TYR A 623 33.07 12.62 -17.89
CA TYR A 623 33.55 11.66 -16.89
C TYR A 623 32.86 11.94 -15.55
N SER A 624 32.35 10.92 -14.88
CA SER A 624 31.83 11.05 -13.52
C SER A 624 32.97 11.39 -12.55
N ILE A 625 32.77 12.37 -11.67
CA ILE A 625 33.74 12.77 -10.66
C ILE A 625 33.70 11.81 -9.49
N ALA A 626 34.86 11.28 -9.06
CA ALA A 626 34.97 10.29 -7.99
C ALA A 626 35.34 10.88 -6.62
N SER A 627 35.74 12.17 -6.57
CA SER A 627 36.10 12.90 -5.37
C SER A 627 35.02 13.84 -4.88
N LEU A 628 35.14 14.29 -3.64
CA LEU A 628 34.31 15.36 -3.07
C LEU A 628 35.02 16.72 -3.20
N THR A 629 34.24 17.79 -3.07
CA THR A 629 34.80 19.16 -3.13
C THR A 629 35.85 19.40 -2.05
N GLU A 630 35.67 18.82 -0.88
CA GLU A 630 36.54 18.92 0.29
C GLU A 630 37.93 18.30 0.04
N ASP A 631 38.05 17.35 -0.88
CA ASP A 631 39.33 16.74 -1.26
C ASP A 631 40.28 17.75 -1.97
N GLY A 632 39.76 18.85 -2.50
CA GLY A 632 40.53 19.91 -3.14
C GLY A 632 41.08 19.57 -4.52
N TYR A 633 40.74 18.42 -5.08
CA TYR A 633 41.06 17.96 -6.43
C TYR A 633 39.91 17.13 -7.05
N ILE A 634 39.85 17.13 -8.37
CA ILE A 634 38.92 16.30 -9.13
C ILE A 634 39.61 14.97 -9.42
N GLN A 635 38.93 13.87 -9.01
CA GLN A 635 39.38 12.52 -9.32
C GLN A 635 38.54 11.92 -10.43
N LEU A 636 39.19 11.42 -11.50
CA LEU A 636 38.56 10.74 -12.62
C LEU A 636 39.10 9.31 -12.73
N TRP A 637 38.19 8.36 -13.08
CA TRP A 637 38.56 6.97 -13.40
C TRP A 637 38.32 6.75 -14.89
N VAL A 638 39.41 6.59 -15.65
CA VAL A 638 39.40 6.55 -17.11
C VAL A 638 39.87 5.18 -17.59
N ARG A 639 38.94 4.46 -18.20
CA ARG A 639 39.24 3.20 -18.91
C ARG A 639 39.71 3.55 -20.32
N GLN A 640 40.83 2.99 -20.71
CA GLN A 640 41.39 3.21 -22.02
C GLN A 640 40.57 2.48 -23.09
N VAL A 641 40.14 3.20 -24.11
CA VAL A 641 39.37 2.65 -25.24
C VAL A 641 40.34 2.38 -26.39
N GLN A 642 40.20 1.24 -27.07
CA GLN A 642 40.93 0.89 -28.28
C GLN A 642 39.96 0.48 -29.38
N HIS A 643 40.17 1.01 -30.59
CA HIS A 643 39.48 0.60 -31.80
C HIS A 643 40.53 0.30 -32.89
N ASP A 644 40.47 -0.86 -33.49
CA ASP A 644 41.37 -1.30 -34.57
C ASP A 644 42.87 -1.08 -34.23
N GLY A 645 43.25 -1.39 -32.99
CA GLY A 645 44.63 -1.22 -32.50
C GLY A 645 45.06 0.23 -32.19
N ARG A 646 44.15 1.22 -32.38
CA ARG A 646 44.42 2.63 -32.05
C ARG A 646 43.74 3.02 -30.75
N LEU A 647 44.42 3.82 -29.96
CA LEU A 647 43.84 4.38 -28.72
C LEU A 647 42.76 5.40 -29.06
N GLY A 648 41.68 5.38 -28.30
CA GLY A 648 40.68 6.43 -28.34
C GLY A 648 41.28 7.80 -28.05
N LEU A 649 40.89 8.81 -28.83
CA LEU A 649 41.50 10.16 -28.78
C LEU A 649 41.60 10.73 -27.37
N MET A 650 40.49 10.84 -26.64
CA MET A 650 40.49 11.43 -25.32
C MET A 650 41.03 10.46 -24.25
N SER A 651 40.56 9.20 -24.24
CA SER A 651 41.04 8.23 -23.23
C SER A 651 42.53 7.92 -23.39
N GLY A 652 43.04 7.80 -24.62
CA GLY A 652 44.44 7.61 -24.90
C GLY A 652 45.29 8.83 -24.49
N TRP A 653 44.78 10.04 -24.80
CA TRP A 653 45.48 11.29 -24.40
C TRP A 653 45.52 11.41 -22.87
N LEU A 654 44.41 11.24 -22.14
CA LEU A 654 44.37 11.32 -20.69
C LEU A 654 45.25 10.29 -19.99
N THR A 655 45.33 9.06 -20.53
CA THR A 655 46.04 7.96 -19.88
C THR A 655 47.49 7.85 -20.25
N GLN A 656 47.89 8.28 -21.47
CA GLN A 656 49.28 8.17 -21.97
C GLN A 656 49.80 9.45 -22.58
N GLY A 657 49.01 10.22 -23.37
CA GLY A 657 49.49 11.38 -24.12
C GLY A 657 49.75 12.62 -23.26
N MET A 658 49.00 12.79 -22.20
CA MET A 658 49.13 13.96 -21.28
C MET A 658 50.40 13.80 -20.42
N GLN A 659 51.29 14.77 -20.45
CA GLN A 659 52.52 14.76 -19.64
C GLN A 659 52.16 14.98 -18.14
N PRO A 660 53.03 14.51 -17.21
CA PRO A 660 52.90 14.91 -15.79
C PRO A 660 52.88 16.44 -15.67
N HIS A 661 52.02 16.98 -14.83
CA HIS A 661 51.74 18.40 -14.69
C HIS A 661 51.17 19.10 -15.94
N GLY A 662 50.75 18.33 -16.93
CA GLY A 662 50.06 18.87 -18.12
C GLY A 662 48.72 19.53 -17.76
N ARG A 663 48.29 20.47 -18.60
CA ARG A 663 47.09 21.27 -18.40
C ARG A 663 45.93 20.75 -19.26
N ILE A 664 44.75 20.87 -18.74
CA ILE A 664 43.50 20.42 -19.37
C ILE A 664 42.41 21.44 -19.12
N GLN A 665 41.55 21.65 -20.10
CA GLN A 665 40.35 22.46 -19.95
C GLN A 665 39.18 21.58 -19.51
N LEU A 666 38.55 21.96 -18.40
CA LEU A 666 37.46 21.20 -17.80
C LEU A 666 36.34 22.15 -17.32
N ARG A 667 35.11 21.74 -17.52
CA ARG A 667 33.96 22.40 -16.89
C ARG A 667 33.16 21.40 -16.04
N LEU A 668 32.54 21.88 -14.96
CA LEU A 668 31.76 21.09 -14.02
C LEU A 668 30.30 21.17 -14.36
N LEU A 669 29.67 20.00 -14.60
CA LEU A 669 28.28 19.87 -14.88
C LEU A 669 27.57 19.23 -13.67
N ALA A 670 26.46 19.83 -13.24
CA ALA A 670 25.60 19.21 -12.23
C ALA A 670 24.85 18.00 -12.83
N ASN A 671 24.71 16.93 -12.04
CA ASN A 671 23.90 15.77 -12.40
C ASN A 671 22.79 15.52 -11.34
N PRO A 672 21.73 16.34 -11.32
CA PRO A 672 20.73 16.30 -10.25
C PRO A 672 19.94 14.99 -10.20
N LYS A 673 19.92 14.23 -11.27
CA LYS A 673 19.28 12.88 -11.28
C LYS A 673 20.17 11.80 -10.66
N PHE A 674 21.48 12.03 -10.52
CA PHE A 674 22.44 11.11 -9.92
C PHE A 674 23.16 11.78 -8.74
N SER A 675 22.39 12.22 -7.76
CA SER A 675 22.81 12.95 -6.55
C SER A 675 22.22 12.31 -5.30
N SER A 676 22.85 12.50 -4.14
CA SER A 676 22.41 12.01 -2.83
C SER A 676 21.51 12.98 -2.06
N ILE A 677 21.41 14.24 -2.45
CA ILE A 677 20.87 15.35 -1.64
C ILE A 677 19.45 15.07 -1.10
N ASP A 678 18.54 14.63 -1.94
CA ASP A 678 17.13 14.37 -1.58
C ASP A 678 16.88 12.94 -1.08
N THR A 679 17.92 12.12 -1.00
CA THR A 679 17.85 10.70 -0.61
C THR A 679 18.87 10.33 0.46
N LEU A 680 19.53 11.32 1.05
CA LEU A 680 20.64 11.12 1.98
C LEU A 680 20.24 10.26 3.20
N GLU A 681 19.05 10.45 3.74
CA GLU A 681 18.54 9.70 4.90
C GLU A 681 18.00 8.29 4.56
N MET A 682 17.88 7.94 3.27
CA MET A 682 17.36 6.63 2.85
C MET A 682 18.49 5.60 2.83
N PRO A 683 18.24 4.30 3.06
CA PRO A 683 19.19 3.25 2.74
C PRO A 683 19.59 3.32 1.26
N ALA A 684 20.84 3.06 0.91
CA ALA A 684 21.31 3.17 -0.48
C ALA A 684 21.99 1.89 -0.98
N ILE A 685 21.62 1.47 -2.19
CA ILE A 685 22.17 0.33 -2.91
C ILE A 685 22.93 0.89 -4.13
N PHE A 686 24.22 0.63 -4.19
CA PHE A 686 25.12 1.07 -5.26
C PHE A 686 25.45 -0.12 -6.14
N ILE A 687 25.14 -0.05 -7.43
CA ILE A 687 25.33 -1.14 -8.39
C ILE A 687 26.16 -0.62 -9.56
N GLY A 688 27.28 -1.25 -9.86
CA GLY A 688 28.10 -0.78 -10.96
C GLY A 688 29.19 -1.74 -11.42
N SER A 689 29.89 -1.33 -12.47
CA SER A 689 31.06 -2.04 -12.99
C SER A 689 32.06 -1.08 -13.62
N GLY A 690 33.33 -1.45 -13.59
CA GLY A 690 34.40 -0.73 -14.28
C GLY A 690 34.54 0.73 -13.87
N SER A 691 34.65 1.63 -14.86
CA SER A 691 34.76 3.08 -14.62
C SER A 691 33.52 3.69 -13.96
N GLY A 692 32.41 2.99 -13.93
CA GLY A 692 31.19 3.40 -13.18
C GLY A 692 31.41 3.52 -11.67
N TYR A 693 32.50 2.94 -11.16
CA TYR A 693 32.92 3.14 -9.77
C TYR A 693 33.05 4.61 -9.39
N ALA A 694 33.53 5.46 -10.31
CA ALA A 694 33.76 6.88 -10.04
C ALA A 694 32.51 7.60 -9.46
N GLY A 695 31.37 7.48 -10.13
CA GLY A 695 30.12 8.11 -9.68
C GLY A 695 29.58 7.50 -8.38
N LEU A 696 29.67 6.16 -8.23
CA LEU A 696 29.25 5.46 -7.01
C LEU A 696 30.14 5.82 -5.81
N ARG A 697 31.45 5.93 -6.03
CA ARG A 697 32.42 6.31 -4.99
C ARG A 697 32.13 7.68 -4.40
N ALA A 698 31.88 8.68 -5.24
CA ALA A 698 31.57 10.02 -4.77
C ALA A 698 30.30 10.04 -3.91
N LEU A 699 29.22 9.37 -4.36
CA LEU A 699 27.98 9.27 -3.60
C LEU A 699 28.16 8.51 -2.28
N LEU A 700 28.97 7.44 -2.27
CA LEU A 700 29.26 6.66 -1.08
C LEU A 700 30.07 7.48 -0.05
N LEU A 701 31.07 8.21 -0.50
CA LEU A 701 31.86 9.11 0.34
C LEU A 701 31.01 10.22 0.96
N ASP A 702 30.16 10.88 0.18
CA ASP A 702 29.23 11.92 0.63
C ASP A 702 28.32 11.40 1.75
N ARG A 703 27.81 10.19 1.59
CA ARG A 703 26.96 9.54 2.60
C ARG A 703 27.75 9.18 3.86
N ILE A 704 28.96 8.65 3.72
CA ILE A 704 29.83 8.32 4.84
C ILE A 704 30.20 9.59 5.63
N GLN A 705 30.58 10.67 4.97
CA GLN A 705 30.84 11.96 5.62
C GLN A 705 29.61 12.54 6.32
N SER A 706 28.44 12.31 5.77
CA SER A 706 27.16 12.70 6.37
C SER A 706 26.65 11.70 7.42
N SER A 707 27.49 10.79 7.92
CA SER A 707 27.16 9.77 8.93
C SER A 707 26.00 8.84 8.53
N GLN A 708 25.80 8.61 7.24
CA GLN A 708 24.82 7.66 6.72
C GLN A 708 25.49 6.34 6.38
N HIS A 709 25.23 5.31 7.19
CA HIS A 709 25.95 4.04 7.13
C HIS A 709 25.15 2.89 6.52
N GLN A 710 23.86 3.08 6.24
CA GLN A 710 23.05 2.08 5.53
C GLN A 710 23.38 2.09 4.02
N ASN A 711 24.56 1.56 3.71
CA ASN A 711 25.11 1.50 2.36
C ASN A 711 25.39 0.04 1.97
N TRP A 712 25.01 -0.33 0.75
CA TRP A 712 25.28 -1.64 0.14
C TRP A 712 25.87 -1.46 -1.24
N LEU A 713 27.13 -1.88 -1.45
CA LEU A 713 27.82 -1.85 -2.73
C LEU A 713 27.76 -3.22 -3.40
N ILE A 714 27.38 -3.27 -4.67
CA ILE A 714 27.44 -4.44 -5.57
C ILE A 714 28.25 -4.01 -6.78
N PHE A 715 29.47 -4.52 -6.91
CA PHE A 715 30.40 -4.03 -7.92
C PHE A 715 31.02 -5.17 -8.72
N GLY A 716 31.19 -4.95 -10.04
CA GLY A 716 31.73 -5.93 -10.97
C GLY A 716 32.97 -5.48 -11.69
N GLU A 717 33.95 -6.40 -11.78
CA GLU A 717 35.16 -6.30 -12.58
C GLU A 717 35.48 -7.62 -13.28
N ARG A 718 36.62 -7.73 -13.92
CA ARG A 718 36.97 -8.89 -14.73
C ARG A 718 37.69 -9.98 -13.97
N ASP A 719 38.73 -9.62 -13.26
CA ASP A 719 39.62 -10.56 -12.58
C ASP A 719 39.86 -10.15 -11.13
N ARG A 720 39.80 -11.09 -10.20
CA ARG A 720 39.93 -10.78 -8.77
C ARG A 720 41.34 -10.30 -8.41
N GLN A 721 42.37 -10.92 -8.98
CA GLN A 721 43.75 -10.60 -8.60
C GLN A 721 44.22 -9.28 -9.22
N ALA A 722 43.87 -9.04 -10.49
CA ALA A 722 44.31 -7.87 -11.22
C ALA A 722 43.36 -6.65 -11.07
N ASP A 723 42.06 -6.88 -10.86
CA ASP A 723 41.04 -5.82 -10.78
C ASP A 723 40.43 -5.69 -9.36
N GLY A 724 41.03 -6.27 -8.30
CA GLY A 724 40.56 -6.24 -6.92
C GLY A 724 40.73 -4.88 -6.20
N TRP A 725 41.11 -3.83 -6.91
CA TRP A 725 41.37 -2.50 -6.38
C TRP A 725 40.18 -1.85 -5.66
N ALA A 726 38.96 -2.07 -6.15
CA ALA A 726 37.76 -1.54 -5.53
C ALA A 726 37.43 -2.26 -4.19
N GLU A 727 37.64 -3.58 -4.13
CA GLU A 727 37.49 -4.37 -2.90
C GLU A 727 38.49 -3.89 -1.83
N ALA A 728 39.72 -3.66 -2.22
CA ALA A 728 40.78 -3.14 -1.33
C ALA A 728 40.44 -1.75 -0.79
N GLU A 729 39.89 -0.84 -1.61
CA GLU A 729 39.53 0.52 -1.20
C GLU A 729 38.37 0.55 -0.21
N VAL A 730 37.35 -0.30 -0.38
CA VAL A 730 36.14 -0.26 0.47
C VAL A 730 36.23 -1.14 1.73
N SER A 731 37.26 -1.98 1.83
CA SER A 731 37.49 -2.86 2.98
C SER A 731 37.54 -2.12 4.32
N PRO A 732 38.22 -0.97 4.46
CA PRO A 732 38.21 -0.17 5.68
C PRO A 732 36.83 0.36 6.04
N TRP A 733 36.00 0.77 5.06
CA TRP A 733 34.64 1.27 5.30
C TRP A 733 33.70 0.14 5.76
N LYS A 734 33.93 -1.08 5.25
CA LYS A 734 33.21 -2.26 5.72
C LYS A 734 33.61 -2.65 7.15
N ALA A 735 34.90 -2.64 7.46
CA ALA A 735 35.42 -2.95 8.78
C ALA A 735 34.95 -1.97 9.85
N SER A 736 34.80 -0.68 9.51
CA SER A 736 34.31 0.39 10.42
C SER A 736 32.78 0.46 10.49
N GLY A 737 32.03 -0.35 9.73
CA GLY A 737 30.57 -0.33 9.69
C GLY A 737 29.97 0.84 8.88
N GLN A 738 30.76 1.63 8.18
CA GLN A 738 30.32 2.72 7.31
C GLN A 738 29.70 2.20 5.99
N LEU A 739 30.03 0.95 5.63
CA LEU A 739 29.48 0.20 4.51
C LEU A 739 28.97 -1.15 5.04
N LEU A 740 27.65 -1.30 5.15
CA LEU A 740 27.03 -2.51 5.74
C LEU A 740 27.28 -3.77 4.91
N HIS A 741 27.19 -3.65 3.59
CA HIS A 741 27.39 -4.78 2.68
C HIS A 741 28.22 -4.36 1.48
N ALA A 742 29.16 -5.21 1.08
CA ALA A 742 29.91 -5.11 -0.17
C ALA A 742 30.03 -6.50 -0.79
N ASP A 743 29.50 -6.64 -2.01
CA ASP A 743 29.51 -7.87 -2.80
C ASP A 743 30.23 -7.60 -4.13
N PHE A 744 31.23 -8.41 -4.47
CA PHE A 744 32.04 -8.25 -5.66
C PHE A 744 31.83 -9.40 -6.66
N ALA A 745 31.66 -9.06 -7.93
CA ALA A 745 31.57 -9.99 -9.04
C ALA A 745 32.79 -9.88 -9.94
N TYR A 746 33.40 -11.02 -10.29
CA TYR A 746 34.53 -11.09 -11.19
C TYR A 746 34.19 -12.00 -12.37
N SER A 747 33.99 -11.41 -13.56
CA SER A 747 33.44 -12.14 -14.72
C SER A 747 34.41 -13.13 -15.37
N ARG A 748 35.70 -13.02 -15.07
CA ARG A 748 36.76 -13.89 -15.56
C ARG A 748 37.58 -14.52 -14.43
N ASP A 749 37.00 -14.61 -13.23
CA ASP A 749 37.60 -15.37 -12.13
C ASP A 749 37.67 -16.85 -12.52
N ALA A 750 38.85 -17.46 -12.31
CA ALA A 750 39.12 -18.84 -12.71
C ALA A 750 38.26 -19.86 -11.91
N GLU A 751 37.94 -19.55 -10.66
CA GLU A 751 37.23 -20.47 -9.75
C GLU A 751 35.71 -20.25 -9.78
N ASN A 752 35.24 -18.99 -9.85
CA ASN A 752 33.82 -18.66 -9.73
C ASN A 752 33.45 -17.44 -10.57
N PRO A 753 33.41 -17.57 -11.91
CA PRO A 753 33.03 -16.46 -12.78
C PRO A 753 31.60 -15.97 -12.47
N CYS A 754 31.44 -14.69 -12.19
CA CYS A 754 30.20 -14.10 -11.72
C CYS A 754 30.01 -12.70 -12.29
N TYR A 755 28.80 -12.37 -12.68
CA TYR A 755 28.40 -11.02 -13.08
C TYR A 755 27.58 -10.34 -11.96
N VAL A 756 27.45 -9.02 -12.05
CA VAL A 756 26.69 -8.20 -11.07
C VAL A 756 25.25 -8.67 -10.93
N GLN A 757 24.58 -9.00 -12.04
CA GLN A 757 23.21 -9.54 -12.03
C GLN A 757 23.09 -10.87 -11.28
N ASN A 758 24.10 -11.72 -11.30
CA ASN A 758 24.09 -12.97 -10.53
C ASN A 758 24.18 -12.71 -9.02
N LEU A 759 24.93 -11.66 -8.61
CA LEU A 759 24.94 -11.24 -7.20
C LEU A 759 23.59 -10.70 -6.74
N LEU A 760 22.86 -9.99 -7.60
CA LEU A 760 21.49 -9.53 -7.32
C LEU A 760 20.55 -10.72 -7.11
N ASP A 761 20.65 -11.75 -7.96
CA ASP A 761 19.84 -12.98 -7.84
C ASP A 761 20.17 -13.73 -6.53
N ARG A 762 21.44 -13.88 -6.18
CA ARG A 762 21.89 -14.52 -4.94
C ARG A 762 21.43 -13.77 -3.69
N ASN A 763 21.37 -12.45 -3.76
CA ASN A 763 20.96 -11.56 -2.65
C ASN A 763 19.52 -11.03 -2.81
N ALA A 764 18.66 -11.72 -3.55
CA ALA A 764 17.31 -11.25 -3.89
C ALA A 764 16.43 -10.92 -2.67
N GLU A 765 16.56 -11.66 -1.57
CA GLU A 765 15.82 -11.36 -0.33
C GLU A 765 16.31 -10.06 0.31
N ARG A 766 17.61 -9.86 0.42
CA ARG A 766 18.22 -8.63 0.94
C ARG A 766 17.81 -7.43 0.08
N LEU A 767 17.84 -7.57 -1.25
CA LEU A 767 17.42 -6.52 -2.18
C LEU A 767 15.97 -6.10 -1.91
N ARG A 768 15.04 -7.05 -1.79
CA ARG A 768 13.63 -6.76 -1.51
C ARG A 768 13.43 -6.12 -0.14
N ASP A 769 14.16 -6.59 0.85
CA ASP A 769 14.12 -6.03 2.19
C ASP A 769 14.59 -4.57 2.21
N TRP A 770 15.68 -4.25 1.53
CA TRP A 770 16.18 -2.88 1.42
C TRP A 770 15.24 -1.97 0.63
N VAL A 771 14.70 -2.45 -0.49
CA VAL A 771 13.70 -1.73 -1.29
C VAL A 771 12.44 -1.44 -0.47
N THR A 772 12.00 -2.41 0.34
CA THR A 772 10.84 -2.27 1.23
C THR A 772 11.10 -1.25 2.35
N GLN A 773 12.35 -1.16 2.83
CA GLN A 773 12.79 -0.15 3.79
C GLN A 773 12.90 1.26 3.19
N GLY A 774 12.66 1.40 1.88
CA GLY A 774 12.70 2.69 1.21
C GLY A 774 14.05 2.98 0.53
N ALA A 775 14.90 1.98 0.32
CA ALA A 775 16.22 2.19 -0.29
C ALA A 775 16.14 2.86 -1.67
N VAL A 776 17.13 3.71 -1.93
CA VAL A 776 17.43 4.24 -3.26
C VAL A 776 18.46 3.34 -3.94
N ILE A 777 18.28 3.08 -5.25
CA ILE A 777 19.19 2.28 -6.07
C ILE A 777 19.90 3.21 -7.05
N TYR A 778 21.24 3.22 -6.98
CA TYR A 778 22.12 3.92 -7.90
C TYR A 778 22.80 2.91 -8.83
N VAL A 779 22.70 3.11 -10.16
CA VAL A 779 23.35 2.25 -11.16
C VAL A 779 24.30 3.09 -12.00
N CYS A 780 25.58 2.70 -12.05
CA CYS A 780 26.60 3.44 -12.80
C CYS A 780 27.53 2.49 -13.60
N GLY A 781 27.75 2.81 -14.88
CA GLY A 781 28.65 2.07 -15.77
C GLY A 781 28.14 1.92 -17.19
N SER A 782 28.66 0.93 -17.95
CA SER A 782 28.26 0.72 -19.34
C SER A 782 26.80 0.30 -19.47
N TYR A 783 26.04 0.99 -20.34
CA TYR A 783 24.65 0.63 -20.64
C TYR A 783 24.56 -0.69 -21.41
N GLN A 784 25.39 -0.87 -22.45
CA GLN A 784 25.46 -2.12 -23.22
C GLN A 784 26.11 -3.20 -22.35
N GLY A 785 25.30 -4.10 -21.79
CA GLY A 785 25.72 -5.15 -20.88
C GLY A 785 25.23 -4.91 -19.46
N MET A 786 26.07 -4.37 -18.56
CA MET A 786 25.74 -4.30 -17.13
C MET A 786 24.45 -3.50 -16.85
N GLY A 787 24.29 -2.31 -17.40
CA GLY A 787 23.14 -1.44 -17.12
C GLY A 787 21.84 -2.05 -17.58
N HIS A 788 21.80 -2.67 -18.76
CA HIS A 788 20.64 -3.36 -19.30
C HIS A 788 20.30 -4.62 -18.49
N ASP A 789 21.29 -5.47 -18.22
CA ASP A 789 21.08 -6.75 -17.52
C ASP A 789 20.67 -6.54 -16.07
N VAL A 790 21.27 -5.56 -15.38
CA VAL A 790 20.86 -5.15 -14.02
C VAL A 790 19.39 -4.67 -14.01
N GLU A 791 18.98 -3.87 -14.99
CA GLU A 791 17.59 -3.41 -15.08
C GLU A 791 16.63 -4.58 -15.31
N GLN A 792 16.96 -5.53 -16.18
CA GLN A 792 16.13 -6.72 -16.42
C GLN A 792 16.06 -7.61 -15.18
N THR A 793 17.19 -7.81 -14.50
CA THR A 793 17.23 -8.59 -13.26
C THR A 793 16.42 -7.92 -12.14
N LEU A 794 16.55 -6.61 -11.97
CA LEU A 794 15.74 -5.85 -11.01
C LEU A 794 14.24 -5.95 -11.31
N LYS A 795 13.83 -5.89 -12.59
CA LYS A 795 12.43 -6.11 -13.00
C LYS A 795 11.95 -7.54 -12.69
N GLY A 796 12.81 -8.52 -12.87
CA GLY A 796 12.49 -9.92 -12.56
C GLY A 796 12.43 -10.22 -11.06
N LEU A 797 13.28 -9.58 -10.25
CA LEU A 797 13.38 -9.78 -8.80
C LEU A 797 12.36 -8.96 -8.01
N LEU A 798 12.05 -7.76 -8.47
CA LEU A 798 11.04 -6.87 -7.89
C LEU A 798 9.74 -7.04 -8.68
N GLU A 799 8.59 -6.88 -8.03
CA GLU A 799 7.32 -6.84 -8.75
C GLU A 799 7.29 -5.62 -9.68
N ASP A 800 6.70 -5.74 -10.88
CA ASP A 800 6.60 -4.64 -11.84
C ASP A 800 6.09 -3.34 -11.21
N GLU A 801 5.10 -3.43 -10.30
CA GLU A 801 4.57 -2.28 -9.58
C GLU A 801 5.60 -1.64 -8.64
N VAL A 802 6.43 -2.46 -7.96
CA VAL A 802 7.50 -1.98 -7.06
C VAL A 802 8.61 -1.32 -7.87
N PHE A 803 9.02 -1.93 -8.97
CA PHE A 803 10.03 -1.34 -9.85
C PHE A 803 9.54 -0.03 -10.48
N HIS A 804 8.28 0.03 -10.91
CA HIS A 804 7.66 1.27 -11.38
C HIS A 804 7.55 2.35 -10.29
N ASP A 805 7.27 1.97 -9.04
CA ASP A 805 7.25 2.92 -7.91
C ASP A 805 8.66 3.47 -7.62
N LEU A 806 9.70 2.64 -7.72
CA LEU A 806 11.10 3.08 -7.61
C LEU A 806 11.44 4.13 -8.68
N GLN A 807 11.03 3.90 -9.93
CA GLN A 807 11.25 4.86 -11.02
C GLN A 807 10.42 6.15 -10.83
N ALA A 808 9.14 6.02 -10.49
CA ALA A 808 8.24 7.16 -10.33
C ALA A 808 8.56 8.02 -9.10
N SER A 809 9.09 7.42 -8.03
CA SER A 809 9.53 8.12 -6.82
C SER A 809 10.94 8.69 -6.89
N GLY A 810 11.67 8.49 -8.01
CA GLY A 810 13.06 8.91 -8.16
C GLY A 810 14.06 8.13 -7.30
N ARG A 811 13.67 6.94 -6.82
CA ARG A 811 14.55 6.04 -6.04
C ARG A 811 15.36 5.07 -6.90
N TYR A 812 15.11 4.99 -8.21
CA TYR A 812 15.96 4.28 -9.18
C TYR A 812 16.66 5.31 -10.04
N ARG A 813 17.98 5.46 -9.85
CA ARG A 813 18.83 6.49 -10.45
C ARG A 813 19.95 5.86 -11.26
N ARG A 814 20.19 6.38 -12.45
CA ARG A 814 21.19 5.81 -13.36
C ARG A 814 22.11 6.88 -13.93
N ASP A 815 23.38 6.57 -13.97
CA ASP A 815 24.42 7.27 -14.72
C ASP A 815 25.16 6.23 -15.58
N VAL A 816 24.50 5.83 -16.70
CA VAL A 816 25.01 4.79 -17.60
C VAL A 816 25.34 5.38 -18.97
N TYR A 817 26.41 4.91 -19.58
CA TYR A 817 27.02 5.47 -20.80
C TYR A 817 27.48 4.38 -21.77
#